data_f34387079ff77411e4bf0f63b8e28f2c
#
_entry.id   f34387079ff77411e4bf0f63b8e28f2c
#
_cell.length_a   1.000
_cell.length_b   1.000
_cell.length_c   1.000
_cell.angle_alpha   90.00
_cell.angle_beta   90.00
_cell.angle_gamma   90.00
#
_symmetry.space_group_name_H-M   'P 1'
#
loop_
_entity.id
_entity.type
_entity.pdbx_description
1 polymer ?
#
loop_
_entity_poly.entity_id
_entity_poly.type
_entity_poly.pdbx_seq_one_letter_code
_entity_poly.pdbx_strand_id
1 'polypeptide(L)'
;MFGGGTKVKQPIPEGLSAHGPIGELTNASQDSKRKAKGTVSDDGVLRPVKLSKKELYKAPTVEELNQLKEAENLFHCSILKMQMEELLKEVALSEHRKKLVDSFVQQITDFLQCVPESELDDISWLAGVEVPFLLVPSTAKGKFHMEPPASINLVGSYPLGTCIKPKVSVDLAVTIPASILHPMDAINQRYSRKRALYLAGLARHLSFAKCVGSLHYSCLHGNRLRPVLLLKPPGNDSSKVTLRIHAIPPPDFLKPSRFHPQKNNIRTEWFTGVANTHSEPPTPHYNSTVLGDHLPLSHLQFLSAISAQCPAFGEGVALLKVWLRQRELDQGAGCFCGFLASMLMAYLLSTHKVGKTMNPYQLLRNALHFLASTDLTENGITLAKNPDSKPSLPEFHAAFSVVFVDPSGHLNLLADMTVFTYKRVSTAVESLQLCDKVIKSKQNEFIHADIPKSCIIVAGGQLDDVIACGIQNHTTGEEESLEVVQSYDDLSRKLWQLKDLPLSITSVQGAHQALRYTQVFPPVPVRLDYSFFEKKKNRLGLVPKENNPCPCYIAPIKVIVHMEGSGKWPSEPMAIRHVKAAFHICLRELLCNQHNYRCHATPGYLDVWKDGLVFRIQVAYHREPQILRESLTPEGMLIYRDNAEAQALELETLHKPFLTSTLHGLQQQYGCFGVVCRLAKRWLASQFLLEDIREEAADLLVASLFLHPAPFTPPSSPQVGFLRFLHLLSTFDWKNNPLIVNLNGKLTAVEQTDIKNDFVASRESLPTMFIVTPNDKKVSVWTKEAPSVQMLQRAVMLAAESLRVLETRLDSGEKQDMRVAFRPPLEAYDVLIHLDSKQVPLLAKAVDPPVNTFQRGTHGGQPYASGGALPVIDYDPVRLYLSELRDAFGDLALFFYDPYGGTVIAVLWKPNAFEPKPFKTSLMNARRVKVNDDVATTVPNVEAILQDFRIIGEGLVKRLELRTEKWVV
;
A
#
# COMPACT_ATOMS: atom_id res chain seq x y z
N MET A 1 31.42 -48.20 -16.93
CA MET A 1 32.85 -48.08 -17.34
C MET A 1 33.34 -46.81 -16.74
N PHE A 2 34.13 -46.93 -15.72
CA PHE A 2 35.40 -46.29 -15.39
C PHE A 2 35.46 -44.80 -15.53
N GLY A 3 35.91 -44.00 -14.63
CA GLY A 3 36.71 -44.16 -13.43
C GLY A 3 37.44 -42.86 -13.11
N GLY A 4 37.70 -42.66 -11.87
CA GLY A 4 38.88 -42.06 -11.23
C GLY A 4 38.89 -40.53 -11.18
N GLY A 5 38.79 -39.85 -10.09
CA GLY A 5 39.59 -39.87 -8.87
C GLY A 5 40.74 -38.91 -8.93
N THR A 6 40.70 -37.84 -8.15
CA THR A 6 41.88 -37.46 -7.33
C THR A 6 41.58 -36.27 -6.44
N LYS A 7 41.84 -36.52 -5.14
CA LYS A 7 41.88 -35.51 -4.07
C LYS A 7 43.22 -34.77 -4.18
N VAL A 8 43.21 -33.45 -3.93
CA VAL A 8 44.41 -32.74 -3.47
C VAL A 8 44.06 -31.99 -2.19
N LYS A 9 44.77 -32.42 -1.15
CA LYS A 9 44.92 -31.72 0.15
C LYS A 9 45.99 -30.65 0.00
N GLN A 10 45.82 -29.54 0.68
CA GLN A 10 46.94 -28.73 1.19
C GLN A 10 46.56 -27.86 2.38
N PRO A 11 47.55 -27.39 3.14
CA PRO A 11 47.61 -27.63 4.58
C PRO A 11 47.44 -26.34 5.40
N ILE A 12 47.13 -26.55 6.68
CA ILE A 12 47.12 -25.58 7.74
C ILE A 12 48.56 -25.33 8.25
N PRO A 13 48.95 -24.13 8.64
CA PRO A 13 50.00 -23.96 9.61
C PRO A 13 49.47 -23.57 10.99
N GLU A 14 49.86 -24.34 11.93
CA GLU A 14 49.77 -24.16 13.38
C GLU A 14 50.70 -23.07 13.87
N GLY A 15 50.21 -22.46 14.99
CA GLY A 15 51.10 -22.22 16.13
C GLY A 15 51.43 -20.79 16.44
N LEU A 16 50.88 -20.30 17.57
CA LEU A 16 51.73 -19.95 18.73
C LEU A 16 50.88 -19.44 19.89
N SER A 17 51.01 -20.16 20.98
CA SER A 17 50.61 -19.85 22.34
C SER A 17 51.54 -18.85 23.00
N ALA A 18 51.00 -17.96 23.88
CA ALA A 18 51.74 -17.49 25.00
C ALA A 18 50.84 -16.92 26.12
N HIS A 19 51.08 -17.40 27.28
CA HIS A 19 50.47 -17.10 28.58
C HIS A 19 50.81 -15.72 29.16
N GLY A 20 49.83 -15.13 29.91
CA GLY A 20 49.75 -14.48 31.18
C GLY A 20 50.67 -13.29 31.54
N PRO A 21 50.48 -12.63 32.67
CA PRO A 21 49.54 -12.79 33.78
C PRO A 21 48.77 -11.50 34.20
N ILE A 22 47.85 -11.71 35.10
CA ILE A 22 47.00 -10.79 35.86
C ILE A 22 47.82 -9.82 36.73
N GLY A 23 47.44 -8.57 36.77
CA GLY A 23 47.92 -7.56 37.70
C GLY A 23 46.92 -6.46 37.98
N GLU A 24 46.72 -6.20 39.23
CA GLU A 24 45.70 -5.54 40.01
C GLU A 24 45.27 -4.11 39.61
N LEU A 25 44.02 -3.82 39.98
CA LEU A 25 43.32 -2.54 40.03
C LEU A 25 43.93 -1.57 41.06
N THR A 26 44.07 -0.30 40.70
CA THR A 26 43.84 0.80 41.61
C THR A 26 43.18 1.99 40.94
N ASN A 27 42.12 2.49 41.58
CA ASN A 27 41.31 3.64 41.25
C ASN A 27 42.10 4.96 41.26
N ALA A 28 41.82 5.86 40.32
CA ALA A 28 41.83 7.30 40.58
C ALA A 28 41.05 8.03 39.48
N SER A 29 40.01 8.70 39.92
CA SER A 29 39.20 9.67 39.20
C SER A 29 39.99 10.90 38.81
N GLN A 30 39.87 11.36 37.56
CA GLN A 30 39.95 12.80 37.25
C GLN A 30 39.40 13.07 35.82
N ASP A 31 38.40 13.95 35.79
CA ASP A 31 37.86 14.59 34.59
C ASP A 31 38.93 15.35 33.80
N SER A 32 39.02 15.11 32.51
CA SER A 32 39.63 16.07 31.60
C SER A 32 38.97 15.97 30.23
N LYS A 33 38.29 17.06 29.87
CA LYS A 33 37.71 17.32 28.53
C LYS A 33 38.81 17.18 27.46
N ARG A 34 38.64 16.20 26.57
CA ARG A 34 39.49 16.05 25.38
C ARG A 34 39.06 17.02 24.28
N LYS A 35 39.91 17.96 23.93
CA LYS A 35 39.89 18.70 22.68
C LYS A 35 40.57 17.85 21.61
N ALA A 36 39.84 17.44 20.60
CA ALA A 36 40.42 16.82 19.42
C ALA A 36 41.16 17.92 18.60
N LYS A 37 42.47 17.88 18.57
CA LYS A 37 43.30 18.61 17.65
C LYS A 37 43.63 17.68 16.48
N GLY A 38 42.88 17.77 15.39
CA GLY A 38 43.27 17.30 14.07
C GLY A 38 43.78 18.50 13.28
N THR A 39 45.07 18.56 12.96
CA THR A 39 45.63 19.54 12.04
C THR A 39 45.33 19.08 10.63
N VAL A 40 44.47 19.81 9.95
CA VAL A 40 44.20 19.66 8.50
C VAL A 40 45.30 20.42 7.76
N SER A 41 46.10 19.74 6.96
CA SER A 41 46.99 20.39 5.99
C SER A 41 46.15 20.88 4.79
N ASP A 42 46.61 21.95 4.16
CA ASP A 42 45.94 22.63 3.02
C ASP A 42 45.60 21.74 1.82
N ASP A 43 46.12 20.53 1.75
CA ASP A 43 45.91 19.55 0.69
C ASP A 43 44.75 18.54 0.98
N GLY A 44 43.94 18.71 2.03
CA GLY A 44 42.78 17.85 2.31
C GLY A 44 43.08 16.39 2.69
N VAL A 45 44.34 16.01 2.91
CA VAL A 45 44.75 14.65 3.27
C VAL A 45 44.83 14.52 4.79
N LEU A 46 43.95 13.75 5.39
CA LEU A 46 44.06 13.35 6.81
C LEU A 46 45.26 12.40 6.96
N ARG A 47 46.35 12.93 7.54
CA ARG A 47 47.47 12.07 7.94
C ARG A 47 47.05 11.30 9.22
N PRO A 48 47.29 9.97 9.27
CA PRO A 48 47.02 9.21 10.47
C PRO A 48 47.82 9.77 11.67
N VAL A 49 47.09 10.25 12.67
CA VAL A 49 47.71 10.72 13.91
C VAL A 49 48.35 9.49 14.58
N LYS A 50 49.63 9.48 14.77
CA LYS A 50 50.33 8.47 15.59
C LYS A 50 49.89 8.67 17.02
N LEU A 51 48.96 7.86 17.46
CA LEU A 51 48.53 7.79 18.86
C LEU A 51 49.70 7.34 19.73
N SER A 52 49.90 7.99 20.88
CA SER A 52 50.91 7.56 21.85
C SER A 52 50.51 6.17 22.40
N LYS A 53 51.52 5.36 22.81
CA LYS A 53 51.25 4.04 23.42
C LYS A 53 50.27 4.12 24.61
N LYS A 54 50.23 5.20 25.33
CA LYS A 54 49.28 5.43 26.46
C LYS A 54 47.85 5.67 25.98
N GLU A 55 47.65 6.22 24.78
CA GLU A 55 46.31 6.44 24.20
C GLU A 55 45.77 5.19 23.53
N LEU A 56 46.64 4.31 23.01
CA LEU A 56 46.28 3.01 22.43
C LEU A 56 45.75 2.00 23.48
N TYR A 57 46.16 2.11 24.75
CA TYR A 57 45.74 1.20 25.82
C TYR A 57 44.68 1.82 26.75
N LYS A 58 44.05 2.94 26.40
CA LYS A 58 42.90 3.45 27.15
C LYS A 58 41.66 2.63 26.85
N ALA A 59 40.95 2.22 27.91
CA ALA A 59 39.67 1.54 27.75
C ALA A 59 38.72 2.37 26.86
N PRO A 60 38.02 1.73 25.91
CA PRO A 60 37.11 2.41 25.02
C PRO A 60 35.98 3.09 25.81
N THR A 61 35.56 4.25 25.34
CA THR A 61 34.41 4.95 25.90
C THR A 61 33.11 4.18 25.64
N VAL A 62 32.06 4.47 26.40
CA VAL A 62 30.75 3.83 26.23
C VAL A 62 30.21 4.04 24.79
N GLU A 63 30.51 5.18 24.16
CA GLU A 63 30.16 5.48 22.77
C GLU A 63 30.95 4.63 21.77
N GLU A 64 32.26 4.46 22.00
CA GLU A 64 33.10 3.59 21.15
C GLU A 64 32.74 2.11 21.33
N LEU A 65 32.38 1.67 22.56
CA LEU A 65 31.85 0.32 22.81
C LEU A 65 30.49 0.08 22.17
N ASN A 66 29.60 1.08 22.13
CA ASN A 66 28.33 1.00 21.42
C ASN A 66 28.53 0.94 19.92
N GLN A 67 29.50 1.71 19.37
CA GLN A 67 29.84 1.65 17.93
C GLN A 67 30.48 0.31 17.56
N LEU A 68 31.32 -0.28 18.42
CA LEU A 68 31.88 -1.62 18.24
C LEU A 68 30.80 -2.70 18.30
N LYS A 69 29.88 -2.65 19.27
CA LYS A 69 28.75 -3.58 19.36
C LYS A 69 27.78 -3.42 18.17
N GLU A 70 27.60 -2.20 17.68
CA GLU A 70 26.80 -1.94 16.49
C GLU A 70 27.47 -2.49 15.21
N ALA A 71 28.79 -2.39 15.10
CA ALA A 71 29.55 -3.00 14.01
C ALA A 71 29.51 -4.53 14.10
N GLU A 72 29.61 -5.11 15.29
CA GLU A 72 29.55 -6.55 15.52
C GLU A 72 28.19 -7.14 15.20
N ASN A 73 27.09 -6.48 15.59
CA ASN A 73 25.72 -6.86 15.23
C ASN A 73 25.45 -6.78 13.72
N LEU A 74 26.08 -5.83 13.02
CA LEU A 74 26.01 -5.73 11.55
C LEU A 74 26.77 -6.87 10.84
N PHE A 75 27.86 -7.36 11.43
CA PHE A 75 28.60 -8.52 10.88
C PHE A 75 27.81 -9.82 10.99
N HIS A 76 26.93 -9.96 11.96
CA HIS A 76 26.08 -11.15 12.13
C HIS A 76 24.83 -11.18 11.24
N CYS A 77 24.44 -10.06 10.64
CA CYS A 77 23.31 -10.00 9.70
C CYS A 77 23.74 -10.07 8.23
N SER A 78 24.38 -11.17 7.84
CA SER A 78 24.77 -11.39 6.42
C SER A 78 23.58 -11.34 5.45
N ILE A 79 22.40 -11.78 5.89
CA ILE A 79 21.17 -11.79 5.08
C ILE A 79 20.71 -10.38 4.75
N LEU A 80 20.65 -9.47 5.74
CA LEU A 80 20.23 -8.08 5.51
C LEU A 80 21.18 -7.36 4.55
N LYS A 81 22.50 -7.59 4.72
CA LYS A 81 23.51 -7.04 3.81
C LYS A 81 23.31 -7.53 2.38
N MET A 82 23.10 -8.82 2.20
CA MET A 82 22.84 -9.42 0.87
C MET A 82 21.54 -8.88 0.25
N GLN A 83 20.48 -8.72 1.03
CA GLN A 83 19.23 -8.14 0.56
C GLN A 83 19.39 -6.69 0.12
N MET A 84 20.18 -5.89 0.85
CA MET A 84 20.45 -4.50 0.45
C MET A 84 21.37 -4.38 -0.75
N GLU A 85 22.37 -5.25 -0.87
CA GLU A 85 23.21 -5.34 -2.06
C GLU A 85 22.39 -5.73 -3.30
N GLU A 86 21.46 -6.66 -3.15
CA GLU A 86 20.56 -7.06 -4.25
C GLU A 86 19.58 -5.94 -4.61
N LEU A 87 19.00 -5.26 -3.61
CA LEU A 87 18.16 -4.08 -3.83
C LEU A 87 18.91 -2.99 -4.58
N LEU A 88 20.16 -2.70 -4.19
CA LEU A 88 20.99 -1.69 -4.87
C LEU A 88 21.27 -2.07 -6.32
N LYS A 89 21.56 -3.35 -6.62
CA LYS A 89 21.71 -3.84 -8.00
C LYS A 89 20.41 -3.69 -8.79
N GLU A 90 19.28 -4.05 -8.17
CA GLU A 90 17.99 -3.97 -8.84
C GLU A 90 17.59 -2.53 -9.16
N VAL A 91 17.81 -1.58 -8.26
CA VAL A 91 17.45 -0.16 -8.48
C VAL A 91 18.47 0.61 -9.31
N ALA A 92 19.69 0.10 -9.49
CA ALA A 92 20.73 0.74 -10.29
C ALA A 92 20.39 0.77 -11.79
N LEU A 93 20.90 1.78 -12.49
CA LEU A 93 20.78 1.86 -13.95
C LEU A 93 21.69 0.83 -14.61
N SER A 94 21.11 0.01 -15.51
CA SER A 94 21.91 -0.87 -16.37
C SER A 94 22.73 -0.07 -17.38
N GLU A 95 23.87 -0.61 -17.80
CA GLU A 95 24.74 0.01 -18.82
C GLU A 95 24.01 0.26 -20.15
N HIS A 96 23.12 -0.64 -20.54
CA HIS A 96 22.27 -0.42 -21.72
C HIS A 96 21.38 0.84 -21.56
N ARG A 97 20.81 1.03 -20.36
CA ARG A 97 19.95 2.21 -20.09
C ARG A 97 20.76 3.50 -20.00
N LYS A 98 21.99 3.46 -19.49
CA LYS A 98 22.92 4.61 -19.48
C LYS A 98 23.24 5.04 -20.93
N LYS A 99 23.63 4.10 -21.80
CA LYS A 99 23.88 4.39 -23.22
C LYS A 99 22.67 5.01 -23.92
N LEU A 100 21.47 4.54 -23.63
CA LEU A 100 20.24 5.10 -24.18
C LEU A 100 20.04 6.55 -23.70
N VAL A 101 20.26 6.82 -22.41
CA VAL A 101 20.20 8.18 -21.84
C VAL A 101 21.24 9.08 -22.50
N ASP A 102 22.50 8.65 -22.55
CA ASP A 102 23.60 9.44 -23.10
C ASP A 102 23.37 9.78 -24.59
N SER A 103 22.89 8.80 -25.36
CA SER A 103 22.54 9.03 -26.78
C SER A 103 21.38 10.04 -26.91
N PHE A 104 20.34 9.93 -26.09
CA PHE A 104 19.22 10.85 -26.13
C PHE A 104 19.61 12.27 -25.69
N VAL A 105 20.41 12.40 -24.63
CA VAL A 105 20.94 13.69 -24.17
C VAL A 105 21.79 14.33 -25.23
N GLN A 106 22.68 13.58 -25.90
CA GLN A 106 23.51 14.12 -26.96
C GLN A 106 22.69 14.65 -28.14
N GLN A 107 21.72 13.88 -28.63
CA GLN A 107 20.81 14.29 -29.71
C GLN A 107 20.06 15.58 -29.36
N ILE A 108 19.56 15.71 -28.12
CA ILE A 108 18.86 16.90 -27.67
C ILE A 108 19.83 18.08 -27.53
N THR A 109 21.05 17.86 -27.04
CA THR A 109 22.08 18.88 -26.90
C THR A 109 22.49 19.44 -28.28
N ASP A 110 22.75 18.58 -29.24
CA ASP A 110 23.11 18.97 -30.62
C ASP A 110 21.95 19.78 -31.26
N PHE A 111 20.72 19.34 -31.03
CA PHE A 111 19.54 20.05 -31.56
C PHE A 111 19.33 21.41 -30.91
N LEU A 112 19.57 21.56 -29.62
CA LEU A 112 19.45 22.83 -28.89
C LEU A 112 20.56 23.85 -29.30
N GLN A 113 21.74 23.40 -29.70
CA GLN A 113 22.80 24.26 -30.19
C GLN A 113 22.48 24.88 -31.57
N CYS A 114 21.54 24.27 -32.31
CA CYS A 114 21.08 24.71 -33.61
C CYS A 114 19.84 25.63 -33.55
N VAL A 115 19.50 26.19 -32.40
CA VAL A 115 18.38 27.14 -32.28
C VAL A 115 18.69 28.40 -33.09
N PRO A 116 17.79 28.77 -34.04
CA PRO A 116 18.05 29.98 -34.86
C PRO A 116 17.83 31.23 -34.03
N GLU A 117 18.67 32.24 -34.27
CA GLU A 117 18.42 33.59 -33.76
C GLU A 117 17.17 34.16 -34.44
N SER A 118 16.22 34.62 -33.63
CA SER A 118 14.96 35.18 -34.13
C SER A 118 14.40 36.24 -33.18
N GLU A 119 13.84 37.29 -33.75
CA GLU A 119 13.04 38.27 -33.00
C GLU A 119 11.60 37.80 -32.95
N LEU A 120 11.02 37.75 -31.76
CA LEU A 120 9.63 37.39 -31.53
C LEU A 120 8.81 38.63 -31.22
N ASP A 121 8.13 39.12 -32.25
CA ASP A 121 7.32 40.34 -32.17
C ASP A 121 5.93 40.07 -31.59
N ASP A 122 5.43 38.86 -31.73
CA ASP A 122 4.08 38.47 -31.35
C ASP A 122 4.11 37.20 -30.48
N ILE A 123 3.26 37.16 -29.43
CA ILE A 123 3.13 36.05 -28.51
C ILE A 123 2.18 35.00 -29.09
N SER A 124 1.62 35.19 -30.28
CA SER A 124 0.74 34.25 -30.96
C SER A 124 1.38 32.88 -31.20
N TRP A 125 2.71 32.82 -31.36
CA TRP A 125 3.46 31.56 -31.49
C TRP A 125 3.43 30.69 -30.22
N LEU A 126 2.99 31.22 -29.08
CA LEU A 126 2.71 30.47 -27.86
C LEU A 126 1.35 29.72 -27.92
N ALA A 127 0.52 30.04 -28.93
CA ALA A 127 -0.76 29.37 -29.10
C ALA A 127 -0.55 27.86 -29.33
N GLY A 128 -1.08 27.03 -28.42
CA GLY A 128 -0.89 25.58 -28.41
C GLY A 128 0.22 25.08 -27.49
N VAL A 129 1.01 25.96 -26.90
CA VAL A 129 1.98 25.64 -25.88
C VAL A 129 1.49 26.24 -24.56
N GLU A 130 0.93 25.45 -23.68
CA GLU A 130 0.51 25.90 -22.34
C GLU A 130 1.74 26.30 -21.55
N VAL A 131 2.05 27.60 -21.51
CA VAL A 131 3.01 28.16 -20.57
C VAL A 131 2.26 28.36 -19.24
N PRO A 132 2.51 27.58 -18.21
CA PRO A 132 1.84 27.80 -16.95
C PRO A 132 2.25 29.19 -16.46
N PHE A 133 1.25 30.09 -16.36
CA PHE A 133 1.27 31.37 -15.65
C PHE A 133 2.32 32.40 -16.07
N LEU A 134 2.10 33.50 -15.79
CA LEU A 134 2.60 34.87 -15.64
C LEU A 134 1.65 35.81 -16.36
N LEU A 135 0.72 36.36 -15.59
CA LEU A 135 -0.02 37.52 -15.98
C LEU A 135 0.99 38.62 -16.38
N VAL A 136 0.97 38.92 -17.64
CA VAL A 136 1.81 40.00 -18.16
C VAL A 136 1.11 41.32 -17.87
N PRO A 137 1.73 42.27 -17.16
CA PRO A 137 1.18 43.62 -17.07
C PRO A 137 0.93 44.16 -18.46
N SER A 138 -0.20 44.79 -18.70
CA SER A 138 -0.57 45.40 -19.98
C SER A 138 0.43 46.49 -20.45
N THR A 139 1.24 46.96 -19.52
CA THR A 139 2.32 47.96 -19.74
C THR A 139 3.62 47.39 -20.26
N ALA A 140 3.79 46.08 -20.24
CA ALA A 140 5.04 45.45 -20.70
C ALA A 140 5.03 45.32 -22.22
N LYS A 141 5.69 46.28 -22.87
CA LYS A 141 5.96 46.31 -24.32
C LYS A 141 7.41 45.93 -24.59
N GLY A 142 7.68 45.12 -25.59
CA GLY A 142 9.05 44.80 -26.04
C GLY A 142 9.10 43.54 -26.84
N LYS A 143 10.05 43.47 -27.74
CA LYS A 143 10.39 42.30 -28.55
C LYS A 143 11.22 41.33 -27.69
N PHE A 144 11.00 40.01 -27.81
CA PHE A 144 11.83 38.99 -27.19
C PHE A 144 12.81 38.44 -28.22
N HIS A 145 14.11 38.61 -27.99
CA HIS A 145 15.14 38.07 -28.83
C HIS A 145 15.50 36.67 -28.38
N MET A 146 15.37 35.68 -29.28
CA MET A 146 15.70 34.27 -29.03
C MET A 146 17.06 33.99 -29.64
N GLU A 147 17.98 33.48 -28.85
CA GLU A 147 19.34 33.07 -29.22
C GLU A 147 19.60 31.64 -28.77
N PRO A 148 20.54 30.91 -29.41
CA PRO A 148 20.98 29.63 -28.96
C PRO A 148 21.52 29.65 -27.52
N PRO A 149 21.41 28.55 -26.76
CA PRO A 149 21.91 28.47 -25.38
C PRO A 149 23.40 28.79 -25.27
N ALA A 150 23.78 29.58 -24.26
CA ALA A 150 25.19 29.91 -24.00
C ALA A 150 25.98 28.65 -23.54
N SER A 151 25.36 27.76 -22.80
CA SER A 151 25.94 26.46 -22.42
C SER A 151 24.82 25.47 -22.07
N ILE A 152 25.12 24.20 -22.21
CA ILE A 152 24.22 23.11 -21.89
C ILE A 152 24.98 22.11 -21.03
N ASN A 153 24.49 21.84 -19.80
CA ASN A 153 25.19 21.02 -18.83
C ASN A 153 24.23 20.02 -18.18
N LEU A 154 24.70 18.79 -17.98
CA LEU A 154 24.00 17.82 -17.15
C LEU A 154 24.11 18.20 -15.68
N VAL A 155 22.98 18.16 -14.96
CA VAL A 155 22.91 18.43 -13.51
C VAL A 155 22.09 17.40 -12.79
N GLY A 156 22.05 17.47 -11.47
CA GLY A 156 21.21 16.60 -10.63
C GLY A 156 21.74 15.19 -10.43
N SER A 157 20.85 14.22 -10.38
CA SER A 157 21.16 12.87 -9.90
C SER A 157 21.89 11.98 -10.92
N TYR A 158 21.76 12.27 -12.21
CA TYR A 158 22.36 11.41 -13.25
C TYR A 158 23.89 11.51 -13.26
N PRO A 159 24.51 12.70 -13.34
CA PRO A 159 25.97 12.82 -13.28
C PRO A 159 26.57 12.39 -11.93
N LEU A 160 25.77 12.42 -10.84
CA LEU A 160 26.18 11.93 -9.51
C LEU A 160 26.08 10.41 -9.36
N GLY A 161 25.56 9.68 -10.35
CA GLY A 161 25.33 8.24 -10.24
C GLY A 161 24.28 7.84 -9.20
N THR A 162 23.42 8.78 -8.76
CA THR A 162 22.37 8.53 -7.75
C THR A 162 20.97 8.37 -8.33
N CYS A 163 20.85 8.19 -9.65
CA CYS A 163 19.60 7.85 -10.31
C CYS A 163 19.19 6.41 -10.02
N ILE A 164 17.89 6.20 -9.75
CA ILE A 164 17.31 4.89 -9.46
C ILE A 164 16.14 4.57 -10.39
N LYS A 165 15.98 3.28 -10.75
CA LYS A 165 14.79 2.75 -11.43
C LYS A 165 13.54 2.85 -10.54
N PRO A 166 12.30 2.71 -11.09
CA PRO A 166 11.97 2.52 -12.50
C PRO A 166 11.94 3.80 -13.32
N LYS A 167 11.65 4.96 -12.69
CA LYS A 167 11.51 6.27 -13.36
C LYS A 167 12.85 7.01 -13.36
N VAL A 168 13.52 7.04 -14.50
CA VAL A 168 14.78 7.75 -14.66
C VAL A 168 14.50 9.16 -15.15
N SER A 169 14.84 10.16 -14.32
CA SER A 169 14.77 11.58 -14.69
C SER A 169 16.20 12.11 -14.80
N VAL A 170 16.49 12.76 -15.92
CA VAL A 170 17.78 13.38 -16.20
C VAL A 170 17.55 14.88 -16.31
N ASP A 171 18.35 15.67 -15.63
CA ASP A 171 18.21 17.13 -15.58
C ASP A 171 19.27 17.77 -16.48
N LEU A 172 18.84 18.62 -17.40
CA LEU A 172 19.68 19.40 -18.31
C LEU A 172 19.51 20.87 -18.02
N ALA A 173 20.57 21.50 -17.54
CA ALA A 173 20.63 22.94 -17.31
C ALA A 173 21.06 23.67 -18.58
N VAL A 174 20.19 24.50 -19.09
CA VAL A 174 20.40 25.28 -20.31
C VAL A 174 20.58 26.75 -19.93
N THR A 175 21.76 27.28 -20.14
CA THR A 175 22.10 28.66 -19.76
C THR A 175 21.55 29.68 -20.76
N ILE A 176 20.71 30.57 -20.28
CA ILE A 176 20.17 31.69 -21.08
C ILE A 176 21.30 32.61 -21.45
N PRO A 177 21.43 33.07 -22.73
CA PRO A 177 22.42 34.03 -23.15
C PRO A 177 22.36 35.36 -22.37
N ALA A 178 23.52 35.91 -22.05
CA ALA A 178 23.60 37.15 -21.27
C ALA A 178 22.97 38.36 -21.99
N SER A 179 22.93 38.36 -23.32
CA SER A 179 22.29 39.36 -24.18
C SER A 179 20.78 39.48 -23.93
N ILE A 180 20.11 38.37 -23.56
CA ILE A 180 18.67 38.33 -23.30
C ILE A 180 18.32 38.97 -21.95
N LEU A 181 19.23 38.87 -20.97
CA LEU A 181 18.98 39.20 -19.57
C LEU A 181 19.62 40.58 -19.24
N HIS A 182 18.84 41.45 -18.61
CA HIS A 182 19.30 42.71 -18.09
C HIS A 182 19.47 42.67 -16.57
N PRO A 183 20.44 43.31 -15.94
CA PRO A 183 20.68 43.30 -14.49
C PRO A 183 19.47 43.71 -13.64
N MET A 184 18.52 44.47 -14.21
CA MET A 184 17.26 44.83 -13.54
C MET A 184 16.17 43.78 -13.68
N ASP A 185 16.39 42.70 -14.41
CA ASP A 185 15.39 41.64 -14.55
C ASP A 185 15.27 40.77 -13.30
N ALA A 186 16.24 40.87 -12.40
CA ALA A 186 16.21 40.19 -11.09
C ALA A 186 15.05 40.60 -10.19
N ILE A 187 14.35 41.70 -10.48
CA ILE A 187 13.21 42.22 -9.72
C ILE A 187 11.88 42.11 -10.52
N ASN A 188 10.75 42.18 -9.82
CA ASN A 188 9.41 42.29 -10.39
C ASN A 188 9.05 41.12 -11.34
N GLN A 189 9.55 39.92 -11.08
CA GLN A 189 9.31 38.69 -11.87
C GLN A 189 9.74 38.79 -13.35
N ARG A 190 10.53 39.82 -13.74
CA ARG A 190 11.00 39.95 -15.12
C ARG A 190 11.86 38.78 -15.55
N TYR A 191 12.78 38.35 -14.69
CA TYR A 191 13.58 37.14 -14.94
C TYR A 191 12.71 35.89 -15.16
N SER A 192 11.77 35.61 -14.24
CA SER A 192 10.90 34.44 -14.34
C SER A 192 10.09 34.44 -15.63
N ARG A 193 9.66 35.62 -16.08
CA ARG A 193 8.96 35.80 -17.35
C ARG A 193 9.86 35.52 -18.55
N LYS A 194 11.04 36.15 -18.61
CA LYS A 194 12.01 35.94 -19.71
C LYS A 194 12.44 34.48 -19.77
N ARG A 195 12.66 33.86 -18.60
CA ARG A 195 12.93 32.44 -18.47
C ARG A 195 11.82 31.56 -19.06
N ALA A 196 10.56 31.86 -18.76
CA ALA A 196 9.42 31.16 -19.29
C ALA A 196 9.29 31.30 -20.81
N LEU A 197 9.50 32.54 -21.34
CA LEU A 197 9.50 32.80 -22.78
C LEU A 197 10.65 32.07 -23.49
N TYR A 198 11.83 32.04 -22.88
CA TYR A 198 12.96 31.30 -23.40
C TYR A 198 12.68 29.78 -23.47
N LEU A 199 12.11 29.21 -22.40
CA LEU A 199 11.68 27.78 -22.39
C LEU A 199 10.62 27.51 -23.47
N ALA A 200 9.71 28.44 -23.69
CA ALA A 200 8.66 28.26 -24.72
C ALA A 200 9.28 28.31 -26.14
N GLY A 201 10.27 29.17 -26.36
CA GLY A 201 11.04 29.19 -27.60
C GLY A 201 11.80 27.90 -27.85
N LEU A 202 12.46 27.37 -26.81
CA LEU A 202 13.09 26.04 -26.86
C LEU A 202 12.08 24.94 -27.14
N ALA A 203 10.89 24.98 -26.49
CA ALA A 203 9.84 24.00 -26.71
C ALA A 203 9.34 24.00 -28.15
N ARG A 204 9.13 25.18 -28.73
CA ARG A 204 8.75 25.32 -30.13
C ARG A 204 9.81 24.72 -31.07
N HIS A 205 11.08 25.01 -30.82
CA HIS A 205 12.17 24.44 -31.62
C HIS A 205 12.22 22.92 -31.47
N LEU A 206 12.16 22.39 -30.25
CA LEU A 206 12.19 20.96 -29.95
C LEU A 206 10.99 20.19 -30.48
N SER A 207 9.85 20.84 -30.73
CA SER A 207 8.68 20.19 -31.33
C SER A 207 8.91 19.67 -32.75
N PHE A 208 9.91 20.20 -33.44
CA PHE A 208 10.34 19.74 -34.77
C PHE A 208 11.41 18.62 -34.71
N ALA A 209 11.92 18.30 -33.53
CA ALA A 209 12.96 17.30 -33.37
C ALA A 209 12.39 15.88 -33.50
N LYS A 210 12.85 15.09 -34.48
CA LYS A 210 12.42 13.69 -34.67
C LYS A 210 12.76 12.76 -33.49
N CYS A 211 13.76 13.13 -32.69
CA CYS A 211 14.18 12.38 -31.52
C CYS A 211 13.25 12.60 -30.30
N VAL A 212 12.30 13.52 -30.36
CA VAL A 212 11.35 13.82 -29.28
C VAL A 212 10.01 13.14 -29.59
N GLY A 213 9.62 12.19 -28.73
CA GLY A 213 8.35 11.50 -28.84
C GLY A 213 7.20 12.24 -28.13
N SER A 214 7.50 12.89 -27.00
CA SER A 214 6.55 13.77 -26.31
C SER A 214 7.26 14.91 -25.61
N LEU A 215 6.62 16.07 -25.61
CA LEU A 215 7.09 17.28 -24.96
C LEU A 215 5.94 17.88 -24.12
N HIS A 216 6.23 18.15 -22.83
CA HIS A 216 5.25 18.71 -21.91
C HIS A 216 5.90 19.74 -20.99
N TYR A 217 5.09 20.72 -20.57
CA TYR A 217 5.48 21.60 -19.46
C TYR A 217 5.18 20.94 -18.12
N SER A 218 6.02 21.22 -17.14
CA SER A 218 5.84 20.85 -15.75
C SER A 218 6.39 21.95 -14.85
N CYS A 219 6.18 21.80 -13.54
CA CYS A 219 6.74 22.69 -12.54
C CYS A 219 7.73 21.95 -11.66
N LEU A 220 8.91 22.48 -11.43
CA LEU A 220 9.91 21.84 -10.59
C LEU A 220 9.42 21.76 -9.14
N HIS A 221 9.28 20.54 -8.61
CA HIS A 221 8.75 20.27 -7.26
C HIS A 221 7.40 20.95 -6.96
N GLY A 222 6.56 21.12 -7.97
CA GLY A 222 5.25 21.76 -7.84
C GLY A 222 5.29 23.28 -7.75
N ASN A 223 6.48 23.91 -7.78
CA ASN A 223 6.62 25.34 -7.74
C ASN A 223 6.29 25.96 -9.12
N ARG A 224 5.15 26.67 -9.20
CA ARG A 224 4.65 27.27 -10.43
C ARG A 224 5.55 28.37 -11.00
N LEU A 225 6.43 28.96 -10.20
CA LEU A 225 7.40 29.96 -10.65
C LEU A 225 8.65 29.33 -11.32
N ARG A 226 8.75 27.98 -11.29
CA ARG A 226 9.87 27.23 -11.86
C ARG A 226 9.40 26.24 -12.93
N PRO A 227 8.90 26.73 -14.10
CA PRO A 227 8.54 25.86 -15.21
C PRO A 227 9.75 25.12 -15.76
N VAL A 228 9.55 23.88 -16.18
CA VAL A 228 10.54 23.01 -16.81
C VAL A 228 9.91 22.29 -17.99
N LEU A 229 10.70 21.93 -18.99
CA LEU A 229 10.26 21.08 -20.09
C LEU A 229 10.58 19.62 -19.79
N LEU A 230 9.60 18.76 -20.00
CA LEU A 230 9.74 17.31 -19.93
C LEU A 230 9.76 16.74 -21.35
N LEU A 231 10.82 16.06 -21.69
CA LEU A 231 11.01 15.38 -22.98
C LEU A 231 11.09 13.88 -22.77
N LYS A 232 10.46 13.12 -23.65
CA LYS A 232 10.59 11.66 -23.69
C LYS A 232 10.98 11.22 -25.10
N PRO A 233 11.83 10.20 -25.24
CA PRO A 233 12.15 9.63 -26.55
C PRO A 233 10.92 8.96 -27.19
N PRO A 234 10.89 8.75 -28.51
CA PRO A 234 9.79 8.07 -29.20
C PRO A 234 9.80 6.56 -28.95
N GLY A 235 8.65 5.93 -29.18
CA GLY A 235 8.53 4.46 -29.15
C GLY A 235 8.55 3.83 -27.75
N ASN A 236 9.04 2.60 -27.67
CA ASN A 236 9.08 1.79 -26.43
C ASN A 236 9.98 2.36 -25.34
N ASP A 237 10.85 3.31 -25.67
CA ASP A 237 11.76 3.94 -24.72
C ASP A 237 11.15 5.15 -24.00
N SER A 238 9.97 5.58 -24.42
CA SER A 238 9.25 6.74 -23.83
C SER A 238 8.95 6.59 -22.34
N SER A 239 8.75 5.36 -21.85
CA SER A 239 8.50 5.06 -20.42
C SER A 239 9.78 4.94 -19.59
N LYS A 240 10.94 4.77 -20.24
CA LYS A 240 12.20 4.44 -19.57
C LYS A 240 12.99 5.66 -19.11
N VAL A 241 12.89 6.78 -19.84
CA VAL A 241 13.68 8.00 -19.61
C VAL A 241 12.83 9.23 -19.76
N THR A 242 13.00 10.19 -18.86
CA THR A 242 12.42 11.53 -18.95
C THR A 242 13.55 12.54 -18.80
N LEU A 243 13.76 13.37 -19.80
CA LEU A 243 14.71 14.48 -19.74
C LEU A 243 13.98 15.75 -19.31
N ARG A 244 14.50 16.44 -18.28
CA ARG A 244 13.99 17.73 -17.82
C ARG A 244 14.94 18.85 -18.20
N ILE A 245 14.44 19.83 -18.92
CA ILE A 245 15.21 21.03 -19.29
C ILE A 245 14.90 22.15 -18.31
N HIS A 246 15.95 22.67 -17.69
CA HIS A 246 15.92 23.83 -16.82
C HIS A 246 16.63 24.99 -17.50
N ALA A 247 15.94 26.09 -17.77
CA ALA A 247 16.61 27.34 -18.18
C ALA A 247 17.19 28.02 -16.95
N ILE A 248 18.48 28.28 -16.96
CA ILE A 248 19.21 28.89 -15.85
C ILE A 248 19.87 30.22 -16.32
N PRO A 249 20.07 31.21 -15.42
CA PRO A 249 20.76 32.44 -15.78
C PRO A 249 22.28 32.20 -15.89
N PRO A 250 23.02 33.05 -16.57
CA PRO A 250 24.49 32.98 -16.58
C PRO A 250 25.06 33.22 -15.17
N PRO A 251 26.27 32.65 -14.87
CA PRO A 251 26.84 32.66 -13.52
C PRO A 251 26.94 34.04 -12.87
N ASP A 252 27.24 35.07 -13.62
CA ASP A 252 27.48 36.42 -13.11
C ASP A 252 26.24 37.31 -13.09
N PHE A 253 25.10 36.82 -13.51
CA PHE A 253 23.86 37.59 -13.64
C PHE A 253 23.27 38.04 -12.30
N LEU A 254 23.31 37.16 -11.30
CA LEU A 254 22.71 37.37 -10.01
C LEU A 254 23.75 37.61 -8.91
N LYS A 255 23.54 38.68 -8.13
CA LYS A 255 24.29 38.87 -6.87
C LYS A 255 23.49 38.27 -5.72
N PRO A 256 23.90 37.15 -5.10
CA PRO A 256 23.11 36.44 -4.06
C PRO A 256 22.69 37.35 -2.88
N SER A 257 23.55 38.33 -2.51
CA SER A 257 23.26 39.30 -1.44
C SER A 257 22.03 40.19 -1.68
N ARG A 258 21.54 40.29 -2.92
CA ARG A 258 20.29 41.01 -3.23
C ARG A 258 19.04 40.20 -2.90
N PHE A 259 19.15 38.90 -2.77
CA PHE A 259 18.05 37.96 -2.53
C PHE A 259 17.97 37.49 -1.08
N HIS A 260 18.33 38.40 -0.18
CA HIS A 260 18.19 38.16 1.26
C HIS A 260 16.72 37.88 1.61
N PRO A 261 16.41 36.95 2.56
CA PRO A 261 15.02 36.59 2.94
C PRO A 261 14.17 37.80 3.34
N GLN A 262 14.78 38.83 3.95
CA GLN A 262 14.07 40.05 4.39
C GLN A 262 13.98 41.15 3.33
N LYS A 263 14.48 40.95 2.11
CA LYS A 263 14.37 41.93 1.04
C LYS A 263 13.15 41.71 0.18
N ASN A 264 12.54 42.85 -0.20
CA ASN A 264 11.48 42.85 -1.21
C ASN A 264 12.12 43.03 -2.61
N ASN A 265 11.84 42.08 -3.51
CA ASN A 265 12.22 42.13 -4.92
C ASN A 265 11.00 42.13 -5.86
N ILE A 266 9.78 42.28 -5.34
CA ILE A 266 8.54 42.42 -6.10
C ILE A 266 7.85 43.70 -5.62
N ARG A 267 7.71 44.71 -6.48
CA ARG A 267 7.04 45.96 -6.17
C ARG A 267 5.62 45.90 -6.73
N THR A 268 4.64 46.15 -5.89
CA THR A 268 3.22 46.13 -6.28
C THR A 268 2.93 47.24 -7.31
N GLU A 269 3.55 48.37 -7.18
CA GLU A 269 3.45 49.49 -8.12
C GLU A 269 3.71 49.07 -9.58
N TRP A 270 4.66 48.16 -9.81
CA TRP A 270 5.00 47.72 -11.16
C TRP A 270 3.84 46.92 -11.82
N PHE A 271 3.02 46.28 -11.03
CA PHE A 271 1.89 45.49 -11.54
C PHE A 271 0.59 46.29 -11.59
N THR A 272 0.37 47.14 -10.61
CA THR A 272 -0.89 47.90 -10.46
C THR A 272 -0.87 49.28 -11.11
N GLY A 273 0.32 49.82 -11.37
CA GLY A 273 0.50 51.21 -11.88
C GLY A 273 0.20 52.31 -10.85
N VAL A 274 -0.11 51.91 -9.60
CA VAL A 274 -0.42 52.87 -8.51
C VAL A 274 0.75 52.91 -7.53
N ALA A 275 1.28 54.11 -7.28
CA ALA A 275 2.37 54.32 -6.33
C ALA A 275 1.92 53.96 -4.91
N ASN A 276 2.65 53.01 -4.28
CA ASN A 276 2.35 52.53 -2.94
C ASN A 276 3.12 53.40 -1.92
N THR A 277 2.43 54.09 -1.03
CA THR A 277 3.02 54.92 0.03
C THR A 277 3.48 54.13 1.25
N HIS A 278 3.17 52.85 1.33
CA HIS A 278 3.54 51.98 2.44
C HIS A 278 4.71 51.06 2.11
N SER A 279 5.52 50.75 3.15
CA SER A 279 6.62 49.80 3.03
C SER A 279 6.05 48.42 2.68
N GLU A 280 6.45 47.86 1.55
CA GLU A 280 6.02 46.54 1.10
C GLU A 280 6.76 45.41 1.85
N PRO A 281 6.08 44.30 2.15
CA PRO A 281 6.68 43.15 2.89
C PRO A 281 7.79 42.48 2.08
N PRO A 282 8.75 41.79 2.73
CA PRO A 282 9.76 40.99 2.05
C PRO A 282 9.16 39.86 1.21
N THR A 283 9.89 39.43 0.19
CA THR A 283 9.46 38.38 -0.75
C THR A 283 10.38 37.15 -0.73
N PRO A 284 10.45 36.40 0.39
CA PRO A 284 11.44 35.35 0.59
C PRO A 284 11.28 34.15 -0.39
N HIS A 285 10.05 33.77 -0.73
CA HIS A 285 9.79 32.66 -1.67
C HIS A 285 10.20 32.99 -3.09
N TYR A 286 9.94 34.24 -3.56
CA TYR A 286 10.44 34.70 -4.84
C TYR A 286 11.97 34.70 -4.87
N ASN A 287 12.59 35.27 -3.82
CA ASN A 287 14.04 35.32 -3.68
C ASN A 287 14.70 33.95 -3.76
N SER A 288 14.15 32.96 -3.02
CA SER A 288 14.63 31.57 -3.05
C SER A 288 14.40 30.88 -4.40
N THR A 289 13.29 31.18 -5.07
CA THR A 289 13.01 30.65 -6.41
C THR A 289 14.06 31.08 -7.42
N VAL A 290 14.39 32.36 -7.45
CA VAL A 290 15.39 32.92 -8.37
C VAL A 290 16.80 32.40 -8.05
N LEU A 291 17.18 32.38 -6.78
CA LEU A 291 18.45 31.79 -6.33
C LEU A 291 18.56 30.32 -6.67
N GLY A 292 17.46 29.56 -6.50
CA GLY A 292 17.41 28.12 -6.81
C GLY A 292 17.67 27.82 -8.29
N ASP A 293 17.37 28.74 -9.20
CA ASP A 293 17.70 28.61 -10.62
C ASP A 293 19.18 28.95 -10.92
N HIS A 294 19.81 29.76 -10.08
CA HIS A 294 21.21 30.16 -10.27
C HIS A 294 22.24 29.09 -9.81
N LEU A 295 21.89 28.25 -8.85
CA LEU A 295 22.82 27.39 -8.11
C LEU A 295 22.96 25.92 -8.56
N PRO A 296 22.25 25.36 -9.57
CA PRO A 296 22.30 23.92 -9.89
C PRO A 296 23.70 23.39 -10.19
N LEU A 297 24.53 24.17 -10.89
CA LEU A 297 25.92 23.80 -11.23
C LEU A 297 26.81 23.80 -9.98
N SER A 298 26.69 24.81 -9.12
CA SER A 298 27.45 24.91 -7.87
C SER A 298 27.07 23.76 -6.93
N HIS A 299 25.78 23.42 -6.85
CA HIS A 299 25.30 22.28 -6.08
C HIS A 299 25.85 20.95 -6.60
N LEU A 300 25.93 20.76 -7.93
CA LEU A 300 26.52 19.58 -8.51
C LEU A 300 28.01 19.47 -8.18
N GLN A 301 28.75 20.57 -8.30
CA GLN A 301 30.18 20.59 -7.95
C GLN A 301 30.40 20.25 -6.47
N PHE A 302 29.61 20.82 -5.58
CA PHE A 302 29.66 20.51 -4.15
C PHE A 302 29.39 19.05 -3.86
N LEU A 303 28.29 18.49 -4.41
CA LEU A 303 27.91 17.07 -4.21
C LEU A 303 28.92 16.11 -4.83
N SER A 304 29.50 16.45 -6.00
CA SER A 304 30.55 15.66 -6.64
C SER A 304 31.83 15.60 -5.79
N ALA A 305 32.20 16.73 -5.18
CA ALA A 305 33.35 16.78 -4.26
C ALA A 305 33.15 15.93 -3.00
N ILE A 306 31.94 15.89 -2.47
CA ILE A 306 31.57 15.01 -1.33
C ILE A 306 31.55 13.54 -1.76
N SER A 307 30.94 13.24 -2.90
CA SER A 307 30.88 11.87 -3.45
C SER A 307 32.26 11.27 -3.69
N ALA A 308 33.19 12.07 -4.19
CA ALA A 308 34.60 11.66 -4.37
C ALA A 308 35.31 11.29 -3.05
N GLN A 309 34.86 11.85 -1.91
CA GLN A 309 35.44 11.57 -0.59
C GLN A 309 34.81 10.37 0.11
N CYS A 310 33.63 9.93 -0.28
CA CYS A 310 32.88 8.83 0.34
C CYS A 310 32.38 7.87 -0.74
N PRO A 311 33.02 6.72 -0.98
CA PRO A 311 32.62 5.78 -2.03
C PRO A 311 31.18 5.26 -1.90
N ALA A 312 30.69 5.13 -0.65
CA ALA A 312 29.33 4.66 -0.36
C ALA A 312 28.25 5.76 -0.49
N PHE A 313 28.63 7.02 -0.79
CA PHE A 313 27.71 8.14 -0.85
C PHE A 313 26.54 7.89 -1.83
N GLY A 314 26.85 7.47 -3.05
CA GLY A 314 25.87 7.23 -4.10
C GLY A 314 24.85 6.17 -3.70
N GLU A 315 25.33 5.05 -3.15
CA GLU A 315 24.49 3.93 -2.68
C GLU A 315 23.66 4.31 -1.45
N GLY A 316 24.25 5.03 -0.48
CA GLY A 316 23.54 5.54 0.69
C GLY A 316 22.39 6.49 0.31
N VAL A 317 22.64 7.39 -0.64
CA VAL A 317 21.61 8.27 -1.21
C VAL A 317 20.54 7.47 -1.97
N ALA A 318 20.94 6.43 -2.73
CA ALA A 318 19.99 5.58 -3.45
C ALA A 318 19.04 4.85 -2.47
N LEU A 319 19.56 4.29 -1.38
CA LEU A 319 18.75 3.67 -0.34
C LEU A 319 17.78 4.66 0.31
N LEU A 320 18.25 5.86 0.64
CA LEU A 320 17.38 6.90 1.20
C LEU A 320 16.28 7.31 0.21
N LYS A 321 16.58 7.42 -1.09
CA LYS A 321 15.58 7.68 -2.13
C LYS A 321 14.57 6.54 -2.27
N VAL A 322 15.01 5.28 -2.19
CA VAL A 322 14.10 4.13 -2.19
C VAL A 322 13.16 4.22 -1.00
N TRP A 323 13.69 4.49 0.18
CA TRP A 323 12.89 4.65 1.40
C TRP A 323 11.86 5.77 1.29
N LEU A 324 12.25 6.96 0.79
CA LEU A 324 11.35 8.10 0.57
C LEU A 324 10.26 7.77 -0.45
N ARG A 325 10.63 7.09 -1.54
CA ARG A 325 9.70 6.70 -2.61
C ARG A 325 8.68 5.67 -2.17
N GLN A 326 9.11 4.70 -1.37
CA GLN A 326 8.21 3.68 -0.79
C GLN A 326 7.13 4.28 0.12
N ARG A 327 7.38 5.47 0.66
CA ARG A 327 6.46 6.20 1.54
C ARG A 327 5.81 7.42 0.89
N GLU A 328 5.99 7.59 -0.42
CA GLU A 328 5.47 8.73 -1.19
C GLU A 328 5.85 10.10 -0.61
N LEU A 329 7.02 10.19 0.03
CA LEU A 329 7.53 11.42 0.61
C LEU A 329 8.35 12.25 -0.37
N ASP A 330 8.70 11.69 -1.54
CA ASP A 330 9.49 12.33 -2.61
C ASP A 330 8.64 12.97 -3.72
N GLN A 331 7.30 13.00 -3.56
CA GLN A 331 6.35 13.49 -4.56
C GLN A 331 5.48 14.63 -4.02
N GLY A 332 5.08 15.54 -4.90
CA GLY A 332 4.21 16.69 -4.59
C GLY A 332 4.96 17.99 -4.37
N ALA A 333 4.20 19.04 -4.06
CA ALA A 333 4.76 20.37 -3.78
C ALA A 333 5.47 20.38 -2.42
N GLY A 334 6.69 20.92 -2.38
CA GLY A 334 7.49 21.00 -1.15
C GLY A 334 7.89 19.64 -0.56
N CYS A 335 7.89 18.56 -1.35
CA CYS A 335 8.26 17.21 -0.92
C CYS A 335 9.75 17.08 -0.56
N PHE A 336 10.10 16.02 0.19
CA PHE A 336 11.48 15.68 0.49
C PHE A 336 12.14 14.93 -0.68
N CYS A 337 12.48 15.67 -1.74
CA CYS A 337 12.94 15.11 -3.00
C CYS A 337 14.35 14.49 -2.92
N GLY A 338 14.73 13.73 -3.96
CA GLY A 338 16.05 13.09 -4.02
C GLY A 338 17.24 14.06 -4.02
N PHE A 339 17.06 15.32 -4.41
CA PHE A 339 18.08 16.36 -4.27
C PHE A 339 18.30 16.72 -2.79
N LEU A 340 17.23 16.91 -2.03
CA LEU A 340 17.30 17.15 -0.58
C LEU A 340 17.92 15.96 0.17
N ALA A 341 17.62 14.73 -0.25
CA ALA A 341 18.26 13.52 0.29
C ALA A 341 19.79 13.55 0.07
N SER A 342 20.25 13.98 -1.12
CA SER A 342 21.67 14.13 -1.42
C SER A 342 22.34 15.24 -0.61
N MET A 343 21.66 16.39 -0.45
CA MET A 343 22.15 17.50 0.36
C MET A 343 22.21 17.19 1.84
N LEU A 344 21.21 16.45 2.37
CA LEU A 344 21.22 15.98 3.76
C LEU A 344 22.38 15.04 4.04
N MET A 345 22.60 14.07 3.15
CA MET A 345 23.74 13.16 3.28
C MET A 345 25.07 13.90 3.21
N ALA A 346 25.18 14.89 2.33
CA ALA A 346 26.36 15.77 2.23
C ALA A 346 26.55 16.61 3.49
N TYR A 347 25.47 17.08 4.12
CA TYR A 347 25.51 17.80 5.39
C TYR A 347 26.08 16.91 6.50
N LEU A 348 25.60 15.69 6.63
CA LEU A 348 26.05 14.74 7.66
C LEU A 348 27.54 14.39 7.50
N LEU A 349 28.00 14.23 6.25
CA LEU A 349 29.41 13.97 5.97
C LEU A 349 30.30 15.21 6.19
N SER A 350 29.87 16.40 5.80
CA SER A 350 30.64 17.64 5.91
C SER A 350 30.74 18.13 7.36
N THR A 351 29.74 17.81 8.20
CA THR A 351 29.74 18.14 9.64
C THR A 351 30.32 17.02 10.52
N HIS A 352 30.91 15.98 9.91
CA HIS A 352 31.49 14.82 10.59
C HIS A 352 30.52 14.07 11.53
N LYS A 353 29.22 14.22 11.35
CA LYS A 353 28.21 13.41 12.05
C LYS A 353 28.21 11.98 11.55
N VAL A 354 28.71 11.76 10.34
CA VAL A 354 28.86 10.47 9.68
C VAL A 354 30.28 10.33 9.13
N GLY A 355 30.89 9.16 9.32
CA GLY A 355 32.24 8.87 8.84
C GLY A 355 32.28 8.57 7.34
N LYS A 356 33.35 8.98 6.66
CA LYS A 356 33.55 8.76 5.22
C LYS A 356 33.78 7.30 4.82
N THR A 357 34.09 6.44 5.79
CA THR A 357 34.36 5.00 5.60
C THR A 357 33.13 4.13 5.90
N MET A 358 32.00 4.74 6.26
CA MET A 358 30.78 4.02 6.55
C MET A 358 30.20 3.36 5.31
N ASN A 359 29.58 2.19 5.48
CA ASN A 359 28.87 1.48 4.43
C ASN A 359 27.51 2.14 4.12
N PRO A 360 26.86 1.82 2.98
CA PRO A 360 25.61 2.45 2.58
C PRO A 360 24.46 2.34 3.59
N TYR A 361 24.40 1.22 4.32
CA TYR A 361 23.39 0.99 5.34
C TYR A 361 23.61 1.90 6.57
N GLN A 362 24.86 2.05 7.01
CA GLN A 362 25.21 2.95 8.12
C GLN A 362 24.89 4.40 7.76
N LEU A 363 25.16 4.80 6.51
CA LEU A 363 24.79 6.11 6.00
C LEU A 363 23.29 6.35 6.04
N LEU A 364 22.49 5.41 5.54
CA LEU A 364 21.03 5.46 5.60
C LEU A 364 20.53 5.56 7.04
N ARG A 365 21.00 4.67 7.92
CA ARG A 365 20.58 4.63 9.32
C ARG A 365 20.85 5.95 10.05
N ASN A 366 22.05 6.51 9.86
CA ASN A 366 22.41 7.79 10.48
C ASN A 366 21.63 8.96 9.91
N ALA A 367 21.30 8.96 8.60
CA ALA A 367 20.44 9.97 7.99
C ALA A 367 19.02 9.92 8.57
N LEU A 368 18.45 8.72 8.72
CA LEU A 368 17.15 8.53 9.36
C LEU A 368 17.18 8.93 10.84
N HIS A 369 18.24 8.54 11.57
CA HIS A 369 18.40 8.94 12.97
C HIS A 369 18.48 10.46 13.14
N PHE A 370 19.20 11.14 12.25
CA PHE A 370 19.30 12.60 12.26
C PHE A 370 17.93 13.26 12.02
N LEU A 371 17.17 12.80 11.01
CA LEU A 371 15.83 13.32 10.71
C LEU A 371 14.81 13.12 11.85
N ALA A 372 14.99 12.07 12.67
CA ALA A 372 14.13 11.82 13.82
C ALA A 372 14.54 12.60 15.07
N SER A 373 15.84 12.91 15.22
CA SER A 373 16.36 13.58 16.41
C SER A 373 16.45 15.11 16.29
N THR A 374 16.31 15.65 15.07
CA THR A 374 16.50 17.08 14.79
C THR A 374 15.23 17.66 14.23
N ASP A 375 14.65 18.63 14.93
CA ASP A 375 13.51 19.40 14.43
C ASP A 375 14.00 20.60 13.61
N LEU A 376 13.84 20.56 12.28
CA LEU A 376 14.22 21.64 11.36
C LEU A 376 13.23 22.81 11.36
N THR A 377 12.14 22.73 12.10
CA THR A 377 11.22 23.84 12.30
C THR A 377 11.70 24.79 13.39
N GLU A 378 12.49 24.31 14.35
CA GLU A 378 13.05 25.08 15.44
C GLU A 378 14.58 25.26 15.29
N ASN A 379 15.27 24.20 14.87
CA ASN A 379 16.71 24.12 14.79
C ASN A 379 17.18 23.97 13.35
N GLY A 380 17.19 25.06 12.61
CA GLY A 380 17.66 25.08 11.21
C GLY A 380 19.12 24.63 11.08
N ILE A 381 19.45 24.04 9.94
CA ILE A 381 20.81 23.59 9.62
C ILE A 381 21.39 24.35 8.45
N THR A 382 22.72 24.49 8.39
CA THR A 382 23.42 25.18 7.31
C THR A 382 24.65 24.44 6.83
N LEU A 383 24.86 24.43 5.51
CA LEU A 383 26.09 23.96 4.85
C LEU A 383 27.11 25.07 4.63
N ALA A 384 26.78 26.31 4.94
CA ALA A 384 27.67 27.45 4.74
C ALA A 384 28.89 27.39 5.69
N LYS A 385 30.09 27.59 5.12
CA LYS A 385 31.35 27.52 5.87
C LYS A 385 31.69 28.82 6.64
N ASN A 386 31.25 29.99 6.15
CA ASN A 386 31.54 31.28 6.77
C ASN A 386 30.24 32.08 6.96
N PRO A 387 29.75 32.25 8.19
CA PRO A 387 28.47 32.88 8.44
C PRO A 387 28.51 34.42 8.44
N ASP A 388 29.69 35.09 8.58
CA ASP A 388 29.79 36.47 8.96
C ASP A 388 29.26 37.50 7.93
N SER A 389 29.02 37.12 6.67
CA SER A 389 28.47 38.00 5.61
C SER A 389 27.15 37.50 5.02
N LYS A 390 26.49 36.51 5.67
CA LYS A 390 25.36 35.78 5.13
C LYS A 390 24.16 35.88 6.07
N PRO A 391 22.92 35.67 5.58
CA PRO A 391 21.76 35.66 6.45
C PRO A 391 21.93 34.61 7.55
N SER A 392 21.57 34.98 8.77
CA SER A 392 21.61 34.12 9.93
C SER A 392 20.44 33.10 9.95
N LEU A 393 20.57 31.99 10.64
CA LEU A 393 19.48 31.02 10.81
C LEU A 393 18.18 31.64 11.36
N PRO A 394 18.20 32.54 12.38
CA PRO A 394 17.00 33.22 12.83
C PRO A 394 16.32 34.09 11.74
N GLU A 395 17.07 34.71 10.84
CA GLU A 395 16.49 35.46 9.72
C GLU A 395 15.82 34.54 8.69
N PHE A 396 16.33 33.32 8.48
CA PHE A 396 15.66 32.33 7.67
C PHE A 396 14.40 31.81 8.36
N HIS A 397 14.42 31.53 9.68
CA HIS A 397 13.23 31.12 10.42
C HIS A 397 12.13 32.20 10.48
N ALA A 398 12.50 33.49 10.44
CA ALA A 398 11.52 34.56 10.34
C ALA A 398 10.77 34.57 8.99
N ALA A 399 11.34 33.94 7.96
CA ALA A 399 10.80 33.92 6.59
C ALA A 399 10.23 32.56 6.16
N PHE A 400 10.69 31.45 6.76
CA PHE A 400 10.37 30.07 6.36
C PHE A 400 10.08 29.19 7.56
N SER A 401 9.11 28.31 7.41
CA SER A 401 8.71 27.38 8.47
C SER A 401 9.71 26.24 8.75
N VAL A 402 10.49 25.85 7.74
CA VAL A 402 11.50 24.80 7.83
C VAL A 402 12.78 25.28 7.19
N VAL A 403 13.93 25.12 7.86
CA VAL A 403 15.18 25.76 7.42
C VAL A 403 16.30 24.74 7.22
N PHE A 404 16.81 24.68 5.99
CA PHE A 404 18.04 24.00 5.58
C PHE A 404 18.77 24.86 4.55
N VAL A 405 19.85 25.53 4.99
CA VAL A 405 20.58 26.48 4.16
C VAL A 405 21.67 25.79 3.36
N ASP A 406 21.77 26.12 2.09
CA ASP A 406 22.70 25.59 1.11
C ASP A 406 24.18 25.99 1.37
N PRO A 407 25.17 25.41 0.63
CA PRO A 407 26.59 25.78 0.78
C PRO A 407 26.90 27.25 0.47
N SER A 408 26.09 27.92 -0.37
CA SER A 408 26.24 29.34 -0.63
C SER A 408 25.88 30.24 0.56
N GLY A 409 25.03 29.72 1.45
CA GLY A 409 24.51 30.39 2.66
C GLY A 409 23.42 31.43 2.36
N HIS A 410 22.88 31.45 1.13
CA HIS A 410 21.85 32.40 0.73
C HIS A 410 20.50 31.74 0.40
N LEU A 411 20.48 30.45 0.11
CA LEU A 411 19.30 29.72 -0.30
C LEU A 411 18.81 28.76 0.80
N ASN A 412 17.55 28.88 1.19
CA ASN A 412 16.88 27.82 1.95
C ASN A 412 16.42 26.72 0.98
N LEU A 413 16.98 25.51 1.12
CA LEU A 413 16.64 24.34 0.29
C LEU A 413 15.22 23.84 0.54
N LEU A 414 14.64 24.16 1.71
CA LEU A 414 13.30 23.76 2.14
C LEU A 414 12.28 24.90 2.04
N ALA A 415 12.57 25.93 1.21
CA ALA A 415 11.73 27.15 1.11
C ALA A 415 10.27 26.87 0.75
N ASP A 416 10.00 25.82 -0.03
CA ASP A 416 8.65 25.43 -0.46
C ASP A 416 8.02 24.35 0.45
N MET A 417 8.73 23.89 1.50
CA MET A 417 8.26 22.84 2.41
C MET A 417 7.41 23.41 3.53
N THR A 418 6.22 22.87 3.73
CA THR A 418 5.35 23.20 4.86
C THR A 418 5.73 22.41 6.11
N VAL A 419 5.36 22.92 7.29
CA VAL A 419 5.53 22.19 8.57
C VAL A 419 4.84 20.82 8.51
N PHE A 420 3.68 20.75 7.90
CA PHE A 420 2.94 19.49 7.72
C PHE A 420 3.75 18.46 6.90
N THR A 421 4.29 18.88 5.76
CA THR A 421 5.13 17.99 4.91
C THR A 421 6.37 17.51 5.65
N TYR A 422 7.02 18.41 6.41
CA TYR A 422 8.18 18.06 7.23
C TYR A 422 7.83 17.07 8.34
N LYS A 423 6.73 17.31 9.08
CA LYS A 423 6.26 16.41 10.14
C LYS A 423 5.92 15.01 9.61
N ARG A 424 5.35 14.89 8.40
CA ARG A 424 5.16 13.58 7.76
C ARG A 424 6.48 12.82 7.60
N VAL A 425 7.56 13.50 7.21
CA VAL A 425 8.89 12.89 7.08
C VAL A 425 9.42 12.49 8.45
N SER A 426 9.37 13.38 9.44
CA SER A 426 9.84 13.13 10.82
C SER A 426 9.10 11.96 11.46
N THR A 427 7.78 11.95 11.43
CA THR A 427 6.95 10.87 11.99
C THR A 427 7.22 9.51 11.32
N ALA A 428 7.39 9.49 9.99
CA ALA A 428 7.74 8.27 9.27
C ALA A 428 9.11 7.71 9.68
N VAL A 429 10.05 8.59 10.07
CA VAL A 429 11.37 8.19 10.55
C VAL A 429 11.35 7.80 12.03
N GLU A 430 10.61 8.52 12.89
CA GLU A 430 10.43 8.19 14.31
C GLU A 430 9.83 6.81 14.50
N SER A 431 8.88 6.44 13.65
CA SER A 431 8.28 5.10 13.64
C SER A 431 9.34 4.00 13.45
N LEU A 432 10.34 4.23 12.58
CA LEU A 432 11.45 3.30 12.38
C LEU A 432 12.36 3.19 13.60
N GLN A 433 12.62 4.30 14.30
CA GLN A 433 13.45 4.28 15.51
C GLN A 433 12.79 3.53 16.67
N LEU A 434 11.48 3.59 16.77
CA LEU A 434 10.73 2.78 17.73
C LEU A 434 10.87 1.28 17.45
N CYS A 435 10.85 0.88 16.19
CA CYS A 435 11.15 -0.50 15.79
C CYS A 435 12.57 -0.91 16.23
N ASP A 436 13.57 -0.07 15.99
CA ASP A 436 14.95 -0.34 16.38
C ASP A 436 15.12 -0.46 17.91
N LYS A 437 14.42 0.36 18.69
CA LYS A 437 14.39 0.26 20.16
C LYS A 437 13.70 -1.02 20.66
N VAL A 438 12.59 -1.41 20.04
CA VAL A 438 11.85 -2.65 20.37
C VAL A 438 12.68 -3.87 20.00
N ILE A 439 13.36 -3.87 18.85
CA ILE A 439 14.28 -4.93 18.46
C ILE A 439 15.44 -5.04 19.46
N LYS A 440 16.05 -3.92 19.84
CA LYS A 440 17.16 -3.89 20.83
C LYS A 440 16.73 -4.35 22.22
N SER A 441 15.54 -3.99 22.70
CA SER A 441 15.04 -4.43 24.00
C SER A 441 14.71 -5.93 24.03
N LYS A 442 14.31 -6.51 22.91
CA LYS A 442 14.01 -7.95 22.78
C LYS A 442 15.23 -8.81 22.45
N GLN A 443 16.29 -8.26 21.86
CA GLN A 443 17.53 -9.02 21.60
C GLN A 443 18.22 -9.56 22.86
N ASN A 444 18.04 -8.91 24.02
CA ASN A 444 18.58 -9.41 25.28
C ASN A 444 17.80 -10.58 25.89
N GLU A 445 16.56 -10.83 25.44
CA GLU A 445 15.71 -11.93 25.92
C GLU A 445 15.60 -13.11 24.93
N PHE A 446 16.04 -12.94 23.66
CA PHE A 446 15.74 -13.88 22.57
C PHE A 446 16.96 -14.43 21.82
N ILE A 447 18.06 -14.71 22.51
CA ILE A 447 19.25 -15.37 21.88
C ILE A 447 18.93 -16.78 21.34
N HIS A 448 17.76 -17.36 21.64
CA HIS A 448 17.36 -18.71 21.23
C HIS A 448 15.97 -18.86 20.58
N ALA A 449 15.34 -17.77 20.15
CA ALA A 449 14.08 -17.83 19.43
C ALA A 449 14.18 -17.11 18.08
N ASP A 450 13.76 -17.77 17.01
CA ASP A 450 13.64 -17.16 15.69
C ASP A 450 12.85 -15.85 15.77
N ILE A 451 13.48 -14.74 15.37
CA ILE A 451 12.90 -13.41 15.43
C ILE A 451 11.70 -13.37 14.48
N PRO A 452 10.49 -13.05 14.97
CA PRO A 452 9.33 -12.91 14.06
C PRO A 452 9.60 -11.76 13.11
N LYS A 453 9.62 -12.04 11.80
CA LYS A 453 9.81 -11.06 10.73
C LYS A 453 8.68 -10.02 10.66
N SER A 454 7.64 -10.17 11.48
CA SER A 454 6.52 -9.22 11.64
C SER A 454 6.89 -7.86 12.25
N CYS A 455 8.12 -7.70 12.78
CA CYS A 455 8.54 -6.44 13.42
C CYS A 455 8.99 -5.33 12.47
N ILE A 456 9.12 -5.60 11.16
CA ILE A 456 9.56 -4.58 10.17
C ILE A 456 8.43 -3.66 9.72
N ILE A 457 7.18 -3.97 10.07
CA ILE A 457 5.96 -3.31 9.56
C ILE A 457 5.32 -2.36 10.59
N VAL A 458 6.02 -1.92 11.61
CA VAL A 458 5.41 -1.17 12.73
C VAL A 458 5.18 0.32 12.47
N ALA A 459 5.60 0.87 11.34
CA ALA A 459 5.27 2.27 10.99
C ALA A 459 3.85 2.46 10.39
N GLY A 460 3.27 1.40 9.80
CA GLY A 460 1.84 1.32 9.48
C GLY A 460 1.14 0.26 10.32
N GLY A 461 1.83 -0.25 11.32
CA GLY A 461 1.62 -1.55 11.95
C GLY A 461 0.31 -1.76 12.68
N GLN A 462 -0.41 -0.70 13.05
CA GLN A 462 -1.71 -0.87 13.71
C GLN A 462 -2.83 -1.19 12.71
N LEU A 463 -2.75 -0.71 11.47
CA LEU A 463 -3.68 -1.08 10.41
C LEU A 463 -3.34 -2.47 9.86
N ASP A 464 -2.06 -2.79 9.74
CA ASP A 464 -1.60 -4.10 9.28
C ASP A 464 -1.87 -5.18 10.33
N ASP A 465 -1.80 -4.88 11.63
CA ASP A 465 -2.14 -5.78 12.75
C ASP A 465 -3.60 -6.28 12.67
N VAL A 466 -4.52 -5.49 12.11
CA VAL A 466 -5.93 -5.86 11.99
C VAL A 466 -6.16 -7.01 11.00
N ILE A 467 -5.24 -7.18 10.05
CA ILE A 467 -5.24 -8.25 9.06
C ILE A 467 -4.12 -9.28 9.26
N ALA A 468 -3.30 -9.13 10.31
CA ALA A 468 -2.21 -10.04 10.59
C ALA A 468 -2.72 -11.42 11.02
N CYS A 469 -2.18 -12.47 10.43
CA CYS A 469 -2.59 -13.85 10.70
C CYS A 469 -1.93 -14.49 11.91
N GLY A 470 -1.04 -13.79 12.60
CA GLY A 470 -0.38 -14.27 13.82
C GLY A 470 0.58 -15.46 13.61
N ILE A 471 1.01 -15.74 12.38
CA ILE A 471 1.90 -16.86 12.04
C ILE A 471 3.30 -16.33 11.78
N GLN A 472 4.25 -16.91 12.49
CA GLN A 472 5.57 -16.35 12.76
C GLN A 472 6.59 -16.44 11.61
N ASN A 473 6.25 -16.94 10.42
CA ASN A 473 7.27 -17.22 9.39
C ASN A 473 7.19 -16.37 8.11
N HIS A 474 6.21 -15.46 7.99
CA HIS A 474 6.02 -14.68 6.78
C HIS A 474 6.16 -13.18 7.04
N THR A 475 6.88 -12.49 6.16
CA THR A 475 7.19 -11.05 6.28
C THR A 475 6.10 -10.16 5.69
N THR A 476 5.26 -10.71 4.79
CA THR A 476 4.14 -10.00 4.16
C THR A 476 2.93 -10.92 4.09
N GLY A 477 1.71 -10.37 4.16
CA GLY A 477 0.47 -11.17 4.02
C GLY A 477 0.30 -11.84 2.66
N GLU A 478 1.16 -11.54 1.69
CA GLU A 478 1.18 -12.16 0.37
C GLU A 478 1.79 -13.57 0.40
N GLU A 479 2.79 -13.79 1.25
CA GLU A 479 3.49 -15.09 1.35
C GLU A 479 2.55 -16.22 1.78
N GLU A 480 1.58 -15.95 2.64
CA GLU A 480 0.56 -16.93 3.05
C GLU A 480 -0.34 -17.34 1.88
N SER A 481 -0.79 -16.38 1.09
CA SER A 481 -1.56 -16.65 -0.14
C SER A 481 -0.70 -17.32 -1.19
N LEU A 482 0.60 -17.05 -1.24
CA LEU A 482 1.53 -17.65 -2.19
C LEU A 482 1.63 -19.17 -2.02
N GLU A 483 1.71 -19.67 -0.79
CA GLU A 483 1.68 -21.13 -0.53
C GLU A 483 0.40 -21.79 -1.05
N VAL A 484 -0.75 -21.11 -0.86
CA VAL A 484 -2.04 -21.57 -1.38
C VAL A 484 -2.04 -21.61 -2.91
N VAL A 485 -1.53 -20.56 -3.55
CA VAL A 485 -1.46 -20.45 -5.02
C VAL A 485 -0.53 -21.53 -5.60
N GLN A 486 0.65 -21.73 -5.02
CA GLN A 486 1.60 -22.75 -5.47
C GLN A 486 1.03 -24.16 -5.33
N SER A 487 0.35 -24.48 -4.22
CA SER A 487 -0.30 -25.77 -4.01
C SER A 487 -1.47 -25.97 -4.98
N TYR A 488 -2.24 -24.89 -5.29
CA TYR A 488 -3.30 -24.92 -6.31
C TYR A 488 -2.73 -25.16 -7.72
N ASP A 489 -1.67 -24.48 -8.10
CA ASP A 489 -1.05 -24.64 -9.43
C ASP A 489 -0.53 -26.06 -9.65
N ASP A 490 0.03 -26.67 -8.62
CA ASP A 490 0.45 -28.07 -8.68
C ASP A 490 -0.75 -29.01 -8.78
N LEU A 491 -1.82 -28.78 -8.01
CA LEU A 491 -3.07 -29.54 -8.11
C LEU A 491 -3.70 -29.39 -9.49
N SER A 492 -3.76 -28.19 -10.03
CA SER A 492 -4.30 -27.90 -11.37
C SER A 492 -3.56 -28.68 -12.45
N ARG A 493 -2.21 -28.68 -12.43
CA ARG A 493 -1.40 -29.47 -13.36
C ARG A 493 -1.69 -30.97 -13.25
N LYS A 494 -1.84 -31.50 -12.04
CA LYS A 494 -2.17 -32.92 -11.81
C LYS A 494 -3.56 -33.27 -12.29
N LEU A 495 -4.55 -32.42 -12.12
CA LEU A 495 -5.90 -32.60 -12.67
C LEU A 495 -5.88 -32.70 -14.20
N TRP A 496 -5.10 -31.83 -14.87
CA TRP A 496 -4.92 -31.89 -16.32
C TRP A 496 -4.23 -33.17 -16.82
N GLN A 497 -3.41 -33.82 -15.99
CA GLN A 497 -2.65 -35.03 -16.32
C GLN A 497 -3.40 -36.30 -16.05
N LEU A 498 -4.61 -36.24 -15.44
CA LEU A 498 -5.40 -37.43 -15.14
C LEU A 498 -5.75 -38.22 -16.40
N LYS A 499 -5.50 -39.52 -16.38
CA LYS A 499 -5.85 -40.44 -17.44
C LYS A 499 -7.13 -41.21 -17.04
N ASP A 500 -7.82 -41.77 -18.05
CA ASP A 500 -8.98 -42.61 -17.86
C ASP A 500 -10.24 -41.93 -17.35
N LEU A 501 -10.38 -40.60 -17.63
CA LEU A 501 -11.61 -39.85 -17.42
C LEU A 501 -12.61 -40.13 -18.56
N PRO A 502 -13.91 -40.31 -18.25
CA PRO A 502 -14.96 -40.51 -19.28
C PRO A 502 -15.14 -39.31 -20.23
N LEU A 503 -14.84 -38.10 -19.78
CA LEU A 503 -14.81 -36.85 -20.54
C LEU A 503 -13.53 -36.10 -20.17
N SER A 504 -12.97 -35.39 -21.14
CA SER A 504 -11.77 -34.57 -20.90
C SER A 504 -12.06 -33.30 -20.08
N ILE A 505 -11.09 -32.88 -19.27
CA ILE A 505 -11.12 -31.59 -18.59
C ILE A 505 -10.78 -30.50 -19.59
N THR A 506 -11.62 -29.48 -19.71
CA THR A 506 -11.40 -28.33 -20.61
C THR A 506 -10.78 -27.13 -19.90
N SER A 507 -11.07 -26.95 -18.61
CA SER A 507 -10.42 -25.93 -17.80
C SER A 507 -10.46 -26.27 -16.31
N VAL A 508 -9.42 -25.86 -15.59
CA VAL A 508 -9.35 -25.89 -14.12
C VAL A 508 -9.16 -24.46 -13.68
N GLN A 509 -10.10 -23.92 -12.92
CA GLN A 509 -10.13 -22.51 -12.54
C GLN A 509 -10.33 -22.36 -11.04
N GLY A 510 -9.54 -21.50 -10.42
CA GLY A 510 -9.74 -21.13 -9.02
C GLY A 510 -10.90 -20.14 -8.87
N ALA A 511 -11.78 -20.38 -7.91
CA ALA A 511 -12.92 -19.52 -7.59
C ALA A 511 -12.86 -18.98 -6.15
N HIS A 512 -11.69 -18.91 -5.57
CA HIS A 512 -11.48 -18.58 -4.16
C HIS A 512 -10.62 -17.33 -3.98
N GLN A 513 -10.91 -16.55 -2.95
CA GLN A 513 -10.26 -15.26 -2.69
C GLN A 513 -8.75 -15.37 -2.38
N ALA A 514 -8.30 -16.47 -1.76
CA ALA A 514 -6.89 -16.72 -1.51
C ALA A 514 -6.08 -16.76 -2.81
N LEU A 515 -6.68 -17.26 -3.90
CA LEU A 515 -6.03 -17.36 -5.21
C LEU A 515 -5.87 -16.01 -5.95
N ARG A 516 -6.50 -14.96 -5.44
CA ARG A 516 -6.33 -13.58 -5.93
C ARG A 516 -5.77 -12.62 -4.87
N TYR A 517 -5.20 -13.17 -3.77
CA TYR A 517 -4.55 -12.44 -2.67
C TYR A 517 -5.46 -11.50 -1.87
N THR A 518 -6.79 -11.64 -2.00
CA THR A 518 -7.75 -10.71 -1.38
C THR A 518 -8.49 -11.31 -0.18
N GLN A 519 -8.18 -12.52 0.25
CA GLN A 519 -8.76 -13.11 1.45
C GLN A 519 -8.15 -12.48 2.70
N VAL A 520 -8.99 -12.01 3.63
CA VAL A 520 -8.54 -11.32 4.86
C VAL A 520 -7.59 -12.20 5.66
N PHE A 521 -7.97 -13.45 5.87
CA PHE A 521 -7.15 -14.47 6.55
C PHE A 521 -7.03 -15.70 5.65
N PRO A 522 -5.97 -15.79 4.84
CA PRO A 522 -5.77 -16.95 3.96
C PRO A 522 -5.74 -18.26 4.73
N PRO A 523 -6.15 -19.39 4.12
CA PRO A 523 -6.06 -20.69 4.73
C PRO A 523 -4.61 -21.04 5.05
N VAL A 524 -4.40 -21.55 6.26
CA VAL A 524 -3.09 -21.96 6.74
C VAL A 524 -3.00 -23.49 6.67
N PRO A 525 -1.90 -24.07 6.17
CA PRO A 525 -1.70 -25.50 6.16
C PRO A 525 -1.80 -26.10 7.55
N VAL A 526 -2.70 -27.08 7.73
CA VAL A 526 -2.88 -27.80 8.99
C VAL A 526 -2.12 -29.11 8.95
N ARG A 527 -1.16 -29.30 9.86
CA ARG A 527 -0.48 -30.59 10.03
C ARG A 527 -1.31 -31.51 10.90
N LEU A 528 -1.66 -32.66 10.35
CA LEU A 528 -2.28 -33.77 11.11
C LEU A 528 -1.19 -34.72 11.60
N ASP A 529 -0.98 -34.80 12.91
CA ASP A 529 -0.10 -35.79 13.50
C ASP A 529 -0.86 -37.11 13.61
N TYR A 530 -0.62 -38.00 12.66
CA TYR A 530 -1.26 -39.32 12.59
C TYR A 530 -0.81 -40.24 13.71
N SER A 531 0.39 -40.05 14.27
CA SER A 531 0.89 -40.86 15.38
C SER A 531 0.03 -40.70 16.63
N PHE A 532 -0.64 -39.58 16.78
CA PHE A 532 -1.58 -39.29 17.85
C PHE A 532 -2.88 -40.12 17.72
N PHE A 533 -3.34 -40.31 16.49
CA PHE A 533 -4.57 -41.07 16.22
C PHE A 533 -4.37 -42.61 16.34
N GLU A 534 -3.19 -43.11 15.99
CA GLU A 534 -2.88 -44.56 16.14
C GLU A 534 -2.81 -44.99 17.61
N LYS A 535 -2.32 -44.12 18.51
CA LYS A 535 -2.24 -44.39 19.94
C LYS A 535 -3.58 -44.36 20.66
N LYS A 536 -4.64 -43.81 20.07
CA LYS A 536 -5.98 -43.70 20.67
C LYS A 536 -7.08 -44.49 19.97
N LYS A 537 -6.78 -45.61 19.37
CA LYS A 537 -7.75 -46.48 18.65
C LYS A 537 -9.04 -46.83 19.40
N ASN A 538 -9.15 -46.62 20.70
CA ASN A 538 -10.30 -47.01 21.52
C ASN A 538 -11.16 -45.88 22.10
N ARG A 539 -10.96 -44.62 21.69
CA ARG A 539 -11.80 -43.51 22.20
C ARG A 539 -12.10 -42.48 21.10
N LEU A 540 -12.81 -42.88 20.07
CA LEU A 540 -13.50 -42.00 19.15
C LEU A 540 -14.85 -41.57 19.76
N GLY A 541 -14.81 -40.65 20.70
CA GLY A 541 -16.01 -39.89 21.06
C GLY A 541 -16.15 -38.74 20.08
N LEU A 542 -17.08 -38.84 19.15
CA LEU A 542 -17.41 -37.77 18.17
C LEU A 542 -18.20 -36.62 18.79
N VAL A 543 -18.51 -36.69 20.06
CA VAL A 543 -19.24 -35.60 20.76
C VAL A 543 -18.29 -34.86 21.68
N PRO A 544 -18.11 -33.55 21.49
CA PRO A 544 -17.37 -32.75 22.45
C PRO A 544 -17.99 -32.83 23.83
N LYS A 545 -17.22 -33.21 24.86
CA LYS A 545 -17.69 -33.06 26.24
C LYS A 545 -17.92 -31.55 26.46
N GLU A 546 -19.00 -31.24 27.18
CA GLU A 546 -19.27 -29.91 27.71
C GLU A 546 -17.97 -29.26 28.23
N ASN A 547 -17.61 -28.09 27.74
CA ASN A 547 -16.36 -27.30 28.00
C ASN A 547 -15.12 -27.56 27.11
N ASN A 548 -15.18 -28.37 26.05
CA ASN A 548 -14.07 -28.39 25.10
C ASN A 548 -14.14 -27.18 24.14
N PRO A 549 -12.96 -26.58 23.79
CA PRO A 549 -12.96 -25.54 22.78
C PRO A 549 -13.41 -26.08 21.42
N CYS A 550 -13.97 -25.20 20.59
CA CYS A 550 -14.38 -25.51 19.24
C CYS A 550 -13.24 -26.17 18.46
N PRO A 551 -13.50 -27.16 17.61
CA PRO A 551 -12.50 -27.75 16.73
C PRO A 551 -11.85 -26.73 15.81
N CYS A 552 -10.61 -27.00 15.39
CA CYS A 552 -9.91 -26.15 14.44
C CYS A 552 -10.70 -26.06 13.12
N TYR A 553 -10.96 -24.82 12.69
CA TYR A 553 -11.69 -24.54 11.46
C TYR A 553 -10.77 -24.62 10.23
N ILE A 554 -11.18 -25.33 9.18
CA ILE A 554 -10.50 -25.35 7.89
C ILE A 554 -11.42 -24.75 6.83
N ALA A 555 -10.98 -23.64 6.21
CA ALA A 555 -11.64 -23.05 5.07
C ALA A 555 -11.27 -23.83 3.79
N PRO A 556 -12.22 -24.43 3.06
CA PRO A 556 -11.91 -25.09 1.81
C PRO A 556 -11.67 -24.09 0.68
N ILE A 557 -10.66 -24.36 -0.14
CA ILE A 557 -10.30 -23.55 -1.30
C ILE A 557 -11.10 -24.03 -2.50
N LYS A 558 -12.00 -23.20 -3.02
CA LYS A 558 -12.91 -23.57 -4.10
C LYS A 558 -12.21 -23.59 -5.46
N VAL A 559 -12.37 -24.69 -6.20
CA VAL A 559 -11.82 -24.95 -7.53
C VAL A 559 -12.93 -25.44 -8.46
N ILE A 560 -13.07 -24.85 -9.62
CA ILE A 560 -14.06 -25.23 -10.64
C ILE A 560 -13.35 -26.00 -11.75
N VAL A 561 -13.85 -27.20 -12.07
CA VAL A 561 -13.36 -28.04 -13.15
C VAL A 561 -14.43 -28.15 -14.22
N HIS A 562 -14.16 -27.56 -15.37
CA HIS A 562 -15.06 -27.67 -16.53
C HIS A 562 -14.74 -28.90 -17.34
N MET A 563 -15.78 -29.67 -17.59
CA MET A 563 -15.69 -30.87 -18.42
C MET A 563 -16.08 -30.55 -19.86
N GLU A 564 -15.60 -31.36 -20.78
CA GLU A 564 -15.89 -31.27 -22.21
C GLU A 564 -17.39 -31.28 -22.46
N GLY A 565 -17.83 -30.35 -23.32
CA GLY A 565 -19.20 -30.29 -23.81
C GLY A 565 -19.45 -31.35 -24.89
N SER A 566 -20.00 -32.49 -24.51
CA SER A 566 -20.30 -33.56 -25.43
C SER A 566 -21.79 -33.97 -25.36
N GLY A 567 -22.27 -34.65 -26.36
CA GLY A 567 -23.64 -35.20 -26.37
C GLY A 567 -23.90 -36.29 -25.30
N LYS A 568 -22.89 -36.62 -24.50
CA LYS A 568 -23.02 -37.52 -23.37
C LYS A 568 -23.67 -36.89 -22.12
N TRP A 569 -23.76 -35.55 -22.10
CA TRP A 569 -24.46 -34.83 -21.04
C TRP A 569 -25.96 -34.94 -21.20
N PRO A 570 -26.69 -35.27 -20.16
CA PRO A 570 -28.16 -35.28 -20.19
C PRO A 570 -28.71 -33.86 -20.33
N SER A 571 -29.96 -33.75 -20.78
CA SER A 571 -30.70 -32.49 -20.90
C SER A 571 -31.54 -32.16 -19.67
N GLU A 572 -31.69 -33.11 -18.75
CA GLU A 572 -32.48 -32.94 -17.52
C GLU A 572 -31.59 -32.49 -16.36
N PRO A 573 -31.98 -31.44 -15.60
CA PRO A 573 -31.16 -30.92 -14.48
C PRO A 573 -30.81 -31.95 -13.42
N MET A 574 -31.75 -32.80 -13.04
CA MET A 574 -31.50 -33.87 -12.04
C MET A 574 -30.50 -34.91 -12.55
N ALA A 575 -30.61 -35.31 -13.79
CA ALA A 575 -29.67 -36.23 -14.43
C ALA A 575 -28.26 -35.61 -14.54
N ILE A 576 -28.12 -34.30 -14.83
CA ILE A 576 -26.84 -33.57 -14.81
C ILE A 576 -26.21 -33.66 -13.40
N ARG A 577 -26.97 -33.45 -12.33
CA ARG A 577 -26.46 -33.52 -10.95
C ARG A 577 -25.92 -34.92 -10.64
N HIS A 578 -26.60 -35.99 -11.09
CA HIS A 578 -26.13 -37.36 -10.94
C HIS A 578 -24.84 -37.64 -11.71
N VAL A 579 -24.72 -37.13 -12.94
CA VAL A 579 -23.51 -37.24 -13.73
C VAL A 579 -22.34 -36.50 -13.06
N LYS A 580 -22.56 -35.28 -12.54
CA LYS A 580 -21.55 -34.53 -11.78
C LYS A 580 -21.12 -35.31 -10.52
N ALA A 581 -22.05 -35.90 -9.78
CA ALA A 581 -21.74 -36.77 -8.61
C ALA A 581 -20.88 -37.97 -9.01
N ALA A 582 -21.18 -38.62 -10.14
CA ALA A 582 -20.35 -39.70 -10.66
C ALA A 582 -18.92 -39.23 -11.03
N PHE A 583 -18.79 -38.01 -11.62
CA PHE A 583 -17.47 -37.42 -11.85
C PHE A 583 -16.70 -37.15 -10.55
N HIS A 584 -17.35 -36.67 -9.48
CA HIS A 584 -16.70 -36.48 -8.18
C HIS A 584 -16.14 -37.79 -7.63
N ILE A 585 -16.87 -38.89 -7.79
CA ILE A 585 -16.43 -40.23 -7.38
C ILE A 585 -15.24 -40.70 -8.24
N CYS A 586 -15.34 -40.55 -9.57
CA CYS A 586 -14.28 -40.91 -10.50
C CYS A 586 -12.99 -40.14 -10.23
N LEU A 587 -13.09 -38.81 -10.06
CA LEU A 587 -11.95 -37.93 -9.73
C LEU A 587 -11.32 -38.35 -8.38
N ARG A 588 -12.13 -38.67 -7.37
CA ARG A 588 -11.63 -39.20 -6.10
C ARG A 588 -10.78 -40.44 -6.30
N GLU A 589 -11.26 -41.41 -7.06
CA GLU A 589 -10.55 -42.67 -7.28
C GLU A 589 -9.23 -42.44 -8.03
N LEU A 590 -9.25 -41.63 -9.06
CA LEU A 590 -8.06 -41.33 -9.83
C LEU A 590 -7.02 -40.56 -9.02
N LEU A 591 -7.43 -39.53 -8.26
CA LEU A 591 -6.53 -38.76 -7.42
C LEU A 591 -5.94 -39.58 -6.26
N CYS A 592 -6.72 -40.49 -5.67
CA CYS A 592 -6.22 -41.42 -4.66
C CYS A 592 -5.22 -42.41 -5.27
N ASN A 593 -5.52 -43.01 -6.43
CA ASN A 593 -4.69 -44.07 -7.03
C ASN A 593 -3.42 -43.50 -7.69
N GLN A 594 -3.52 -42.38 -8.43
CA GLN A 594 -2.39 -41.80 -9.20
C GLN A 594 -1.48 -40.89 -8.37
N HIS A 595 -2.05 -40.20 -7.37
CA HIS A 595 -1.32 -39.17 -6.61
C HIS A 595 -1.30 -39.41 -5.10
N ASN A 596 -1.94 -40.49 -4.62
CA ASN A 596 -2.04 -40.82 -3.18
C ASN A 596 -2.62 -39.67 -2.32
N TYR A 597 -3.55 -38.88 -2.88
CA TYR A 597 -4.25 -37.83 -2.14
C TYR A 597 -5.39 -38.42 -1.33
N ARG A 598 -5.65 -37.81 -0.17
CA ARG A 598 -6.88 -38.11 0.58
C ARG A 598 -8.02 -37.30 0.01
N CYS A 599 -9.09 -37.95 -0.35
CA CYS A 599 -10.22 -37.31 -1.00
C CYS A 599 -11.53 -37.77 -0.38
N HIS A 600 -12.49 -36.84 -0.25
CA HIS A 600 -13.84 -37.13 0.18
C HIS A 600 -14.82 -36.58 -0.86
N ALA A 601 -15.55 -37.51 -1.53
CA ALA A 601 -16.52 -37.14 -2.55
C ALA A 601 -17.93 -37.05 -1.96
N THR A 602 -18.64 -35.98 -2.29
CA THR A 602 -20.03 -35.70 -2.03
C THR A 602 -20.78 -35.53 -3.36
N PRO A 603 -22.12 -35.58 -3.39
CA PRO A 603 -22.86 -35.30 -4.62
C PRO A 603 -22.57 -33.91 -5.23
N GLY A 604 -22.27 -32.92 -4.40
CA GLY A 604 -22.08 -31.53 -4.83
C GLY A 604 -20.62 -31.15 -5.09
N TYR A 605 -19.64 -31.81 -4.49
CA TYR A 605 -18.24 -31.46 -4.58
C TYR A 605 -17.31 -32.61 -4.14
N LEU A 606 -16.03 -32.46 -4.42
CA LEU A 606 -14.94 -33.32 -4.00
C LEU A 606 -13.94 -32.53 -3.16
N ASP A 607 -13.75 -32.86 -1.89
CA ASP A 607 -12.71 -32.30 -1.04
C ASP A 607 -11.42 -33.11 -1.17
N VAL A 608 -10.32 -32.44 -1.52
CA VAL A 608 -8.98 -32.98 -1.70
C VAL A 608 -8.02 -32.40 -0.69
N TRP A 609 -7.41 -33.24 0.13
CA TRP A 609 -6.38 -32.86 1.09
C TRP A 609 -5.01 -32.89 0.41
N LYS A 610 -4.37 -31.72 0.35
CA LYS A 610 -3.05 -31.56 -0.24
C LYS A 610 -2.27 -30.49 0.51
N ASP A 611 -1.03 -30.77 0.87
CA ASP A 611 -0.09 -29.86 1.54
C ASP A 611 -0.66 -29.22 2.83
N GLY A 612 -1.55 -29.93 3.55
CA GLY A 612 -2.23 -29.41 4.73
C GLY A 612 -3.42 -28.50 4.44
N LEU A 613 -3.72 -28.24 3.17
CA LEU A 613 -4.87 -27.46 2.69
C LEU A 613 -5.98 -28.41 2.19
N VAL A 614 -7.19 -27.87 2.12
CA VAL A 614 -8.34 -28.58 1.55
C VAL A 614 -8.82 -27.85 0.31
N PHE A 615 -8.79 -28.52 -0.83
CA PHE A 615 -9.31 -28.01 -2.10
C PHE A 615 -10.67 -28.63 -2.37
N ARG A 616 -11.69 -27.78 -2.47
CA ARG A 616 -13.07 -28.18 -2.81
C ARG A 616 -13.30 -28.06 -4.29
N ILE A 617 -13.25 -29.17 -4.98
CA ILE A 617 -13.43 -29.27 -6.43
C ILE A 617 -14.91 -29.45 -6.74
N GLN A 618 -15.43 -28.60 -7.61
CA GLN A 618 -16.76 -28.66 -8.16
C GLN A 618 -16.70 -28.87 -9.67
N VAL A 619 -17.34 -29.91 -10.16
CA VAL A 619 -17.46 -30.16 -11.60
C VAL A 619 -18.53 -29.24 -12.18
N ALA A 620 -18.22 -28.57 -13.27
CA ALA A 620 -19.12 -27.66 -13.98
C ALA A 620 -19.36 -28.08 -15.43
N TYR A 621 -20.60 -27.85 -15.89
CA TYR A 621 -21.02 -28.03 -17.26
C TYR A 621 -21.56 -26.71 -17.80
N HIS A 622 -20.96 -26.18 -18.89
CA HIS A 622 -21.21 -24.82 -19.36
C HIS A 622 -22.65 -24.53 -19.80
N ARG A 623 -23.43 -25.53 -20.22
CA ARG A 623 -24.84 -25.36 -20.61
C ARG A 623 -25.83 -25.50 -19.46
N GLU A 624 -25.38 -25.97 -18.30
CA GLU A 624 -26.28 -26.23 -17.15
C GLU A 624 -27.08 -24.98 -16.73
N PRO A 625 -26.50 -23.75 -16.65
CA PRO A 625 -27.28 -22.55 -16.32
C PRO A 625 -28.38 -22.23 -17.33
N GLN A 626 -28.17 -22.56 -18.61
CA GLN A 626 -29.20 -22.38 -19.66
C GLN A 626 -30.33 -23.40 -19.49
N ILE A 627 -29.96 -24.68 -19.28
CA ILE A 627 -30.91 -25.77 -19.06
C ILE A 627 -31.80 -25.50 -17.83
N LEU A 628 -31.24 -24.95 -16.77
CA LEU A 628 -32.01 -24.56 -15.57
C LEU A 628 -33.02 -23.44 -15.85
N ARG A 629 -32.78 -22.58 -16.86
CA ARG A 629 -33.70 -21.53 -17.28
C ARG A 629 -34.80 -22.03 -18.24
N GLU A 630 -34.61 -23.21 -18.80
CA GLU A 630 -35.56 -23.79 -19.72
C GLU A 630 -36.76 -24.35 -18.96
N SER A 631 -37.96 -23.94 -19.31
CA SER A 631 -39.22 -24.48 -18.80
C SER A 631 -40.18 -24.74 -19.95
N LEU A 632 -40.87 -25.87 -19.93
CA LEU A 632 -41.90 -26.21 -20.87
C LEU A 632 -43.24 -25.65 -20.40
N THR A 633 -43.95 -24.92 -21.29
CA THR A 633 -45.33 -24.54 -21.01
C THR A 633 -46.23 -25.78 -21.11
N PRO A 634 -47.46 -25.73 -20.55
CA PRO A 634 -48.44 -26.82 -20.74
C PRO A 634 -48.74 -27.14 -22.19
N GLU A 635 -48.50 -26.21 -23.10
CA GLU A 635 -48.66 -26.30 -24.54
C GLU A 635 -47.44 -26.90 -25.28
N GLY A 636 -46.39 -27.27 -24.55
CA GLY A 636 -45.17 -27.87 -25.09
C GLY A 636 -44.18 -26.87 -25.69
N MET A 637 -44.35 -25.55 -25.49
CA MET A 637 -43.40 -24.56 -25.95
C MET A 637 -42.29 -24.35 -24.92
N LEU A 638 -41.06 -24.25 -25.39
CA LEU A 638 -39.90 -23.96 -24.55
C LEU A 638 -39.84 -22.47 -24.22
N ILE A 639 -39.90 -22.13 -22.95
CA ILE A 639 -39.76 -20.74 -22.44
C ILE A 639 -38.50 -20.64 -21.59
N TYR A 640 -37.78 -19.53 -21.76
CA TYR A 640 -36.62 -19.21 -20.92
C TYR A 640 -37.09 -18.28 -19.78
N ARG A 641 -37.01 -18.79 -18.54
CA ARG A 641 -37.24 -17.99 -17.31
C ARG A 641 -35.99 -17.97 -16.45
N ASP A 642 -35.52 -16.78 -16.16
CA ASP A 642 -34.42 -16.61 -15.23
C ASP A 642 -34.86 -17.02 -13.80
N ASN A 643 -33.97 -17.70 -13.08
CA ASN A 643 -34.23 -18.19 -11.73
C ASN A 643 -32.98 -18.09 -10.85
N ALA A 644 -33.20 -18.06 -9.54
CA ALA A 644 -32.14 -17.90 -8.56
C ALA A 644 -31.08 -19.02 -8.61
N GLU A 645 -31.48 -20.25 -8.92
CA GLU A 645 -30.56 -21.39 -8.99
C GLU A 645 -29.60 -21.25 -10.18
N ALA A 646 -30.11 -20.91 -11.36
CA ALA A 646 -29.29 -20.67 -12.55
C ALA A 646 -28.33 -19.48 -12.35
N GLN A 647 -28.82 -18.39 -11.73
CA GLN A 647 -27.98 -17.23 -11.41
C GLN A 647 -26.87 -17.58 -10.41
N ALA A 648 -27.19 -18.32 -9.35
CA ALA A 648 -26.22 -18.76 -8.37
C ALA A 648 -25.14 -19.67 -8.98
N LEU A 649 -25.56 -20.61 -9.84
CA LEU A 649 -24.64 -21.50 -10.54
C LEU A 649 -23.71 -20.72 -11.49
N GLU A 650 -24.24 -19.79 -12.26
CA GLU A 650 -23.48 -18.93 -13.18
C GLU A 650 -22.49 -18.05 -12.42
N LEU A 651 -22.92 -17.47 -11.29
CA LEU A 651 -22.05 -16.70 -10.40
C LEU A 651 -20.86 -17.54 -9.93
N GLU A 652 -21.10 -18.77 -9.47
CA GLU A 652 -20.08 -19.64 -8.91
C GLU A 652 -19.14 -20.23 -9.97
N THR A 653 -19.65 -20.62 -11.12
CA THR A 653 -18.88 -21.37 -12.12
C THR A 653 -18.28 -20.51 -13.22
N LEU A 654 -18.77 -19.29 -13.46
CA LEU A 654 -18.31 -18.41 -14.51
C LEU A 654 -17.79 -17.07 -13.97
N HIS A 655 -18.61 -16.35 -13.18
CA HIS A 655 -18.23 -14.99 -12.74
C HIS A 655 -17.11 -14.99 -11.71
N LYS A 656 -17.16 -15.84 -10.67
CA LYS A 656 -16.11 -15.92 -9.64
C LYS A 656 -14.75 -16.37 -10.18
N PRO A 657 -14.66 -17.44 -11.02
CA PRO A 657 -13.40 -17.81 -11.63
C PRO A 657 -12.78 -16.72 -12.50
N PHE A 658 -13.62 -16.06 -13.32
CA PHE A 658 -13.17 -14.95 -14.17
C PHE A 658 -12.65 -13.78 -13.31
N LEU A 659 -13.40 -13.37 -12.29
CA LEU A 659 -12.99 -12.32 -11.37
C LEU A 659 -11.68 -12.70 -10.67
N THR A 660 -11.55 -13.94 -10.20
CA THR A 660 -10.34 -14.44 -9.52
C THR A 660 -9.11 -14.33 -10.43
N SER A 661 -9.21 -14.79 -11.67
CA SER A 661 -8.13 -14.71 -12.65
C SER A 661 -7.75 -13.26 -12.97
N THR A 662 -8.75 -12.38 -13.15
CA THR A 662 -8.51 -10.98 -13.51
C THR A 662 -7.87 -10.20 -12.35
N LEU A 663 -8.37 -10.38 -11.12
CA LEU A 663 -7.82 -9.70 -9.94
C LEU A 663 -6.45 -10.27 -9.53
N HIS A 664 -6.18 -11.55 -9.81
CA HIS A 664 -4.83 -12.10 -9.69
C HIS A 664 -3.84 -11.33 -10.60
N GLY A 665 -4.22 -11.07 -11.85
CA GLY A 665 -3.42 -10.24 -12.76
C GLY A 665 -3.22 -8.81 -12.24
N LEU A 666 -4.24 -8.21 -11.64
CA LEU A 666 -4.15 -6.88 -11.04
C LEU A 666 -3.19 -6.85 -9.83
N GLN A 667 -3.17 -7.90 -9.01
CA GLN A 667 -2.21 -8.06 -7.90
C GLN A 667 -0.76 -8.14 -8.42
N GLN A 668 -0.53 -8.85 -9.52
CA GLN A 668 0.81 -8.91 -10.13
C GLN A 668 1.27 -7.54 -10.66
N GLN A 669 0.34 -6.69 -11.06
CA GLN A 669 0.62 -5.34 -11.53
C GLN A 669 0.83 -4.35 -10.37
N TYR A 670 0.06 -4.49 -9.30
CA TYR A 670 0.06 -3.59 -8.13
C TYR A 670 0.19 -4.39 -6.84
N GLY A 671 1.41 -4.53 -6.31
CA GLY A 671 1.71 -5.39 -5.14
C GLY A 671 0.91 -5.08 -3.88
N CYS A 672 0.44 -3.84 -3.67
CA CYS A 672 -0.36 -3.48 -2.50
C CYS A 672 -1.87 -3.73 -2.68
N PHE A 673 -2.35 -4.12 -3.87
CA PHE A 673 -3.78 -4.29 -4.16
C PHE A 673 -4.46 -5.26 -3.20
N GLY A 674 -3.91 -6.46 -3.02
CA GLY A 674 -4.48 -7.49 -2.15
C GLY A 674 -4.56 -7.05 -0.69
N VAL A 675 -3.55 -6.35 -0.20
CA VAL A 675 -3.53 -5.82 1.17
C VAL A 675 -4.62 -4.76 1.37
N VAL A 676 -4.83 -3.86 0.39
CA VAL A 676 -5.93 -2.88 0.43
C VAL A 676 -7.29 -3.57 0.45
N CYS A 677 -7.50 -4.61 -0.37
CA CYS A 677 -8.73 -5.42 -0.37
C CYS A 677 -8.96 -6.07 1.01
N ARG A 678 -7.91 -6.63 1.62
CA ARG A 678 -7.99 -7.26 2.94
C ARG A 678 -8.38 -6.25 4.02
N LEU A 679 -7.79 -5.05 4.03
CA LEU A 679 -8.14 -3.96 4.95
C LEU A 679 -9.58 -3.48 4.73
N ALA A 680 -10.01 -3.28 3.49
CA ALA A 680 -11.36 -2.87 3.16
C ALA A 680 -12.41 -3.90 3.64
N LYS A 681 -12.20 -5.19 3.35
CA LYS A 681 -13.09 -6.27 3.82
C LYS A 681 -13.09 -6.41 5.34
N ARG A 682 -11.91 -6.27 5.97
CA ARG A 682 -11.81 -6.33 7.42
C ARG A 682 -12.60 -5.20 8.07
N TRP A 683 -12.54 -3.98 7.51
CA TRP A 683 -13.33 -2.86 7.97
C TRP A 683 -14.83 -3.10 7.76
N LEU A 684 -15.24 -3.55 6.57
CA LEU A 684 -16.65 -3.89 6.29
C LEU A 684 -17.20 -4.93 7.27
N ALA A 685 -16.41 -5.97 7.56
CA ALA A 685 -16.80 -7.00 8.52
C ALA A 685 -16.96 -6.46 9.94
N SER A 686 -15.96 -5.68 10.39
CA SER A 686 -15.97 -5.10 11.74
C SER A 686 -17.09 -4.08 11.95
N GLN A 687 -17.52 -3.38 10.87
CA GLN A 687 -18.65 -2.46 10.89
C GLN A 687 -20.00 -3.16 10.59
N PHE A 688 -20.02 -4.50 10.53
CA PHE A 688 -21.20 -5.31 10.22
C PHE A 688 -21.82 -5.00 8.85
N LEU A 689 -21.00 -4.71 7.84
CA LEU A 689 -21.44 -4.36 6.49
C LEU A 689 -21.12 -5.44 5.44
N LEU A 690 -20.35 -6.48 5.81
CA LEU A 690 -19.82 -7.45 4.86
C LEU A 690 -20.90 -8.34 4.21
N GLU A 691 -22.05 -8.48 4.86
CA GLU A 691 -23.18 -9.23 4.30
C GLU A 691 -23.94 -8.41 3.23
N ASP A 692 -23.98 -7.08 3.40
CA ASP A 692 -24.64 -6.16 2.48
C ASP A 692 -23.70 -5.77 1.32
N ILE A 693 -22.44 -5.50 1.63
CA ILE A 693 -21.41 -5.26 0.61
C ILE A 693 -20.53 -6.50 0.53
N ARG A 694 -20.91 -7.42 -0.37
CA ARG A 694 -20.22 -8.71 -0.55
C ARG A 694 -18.74 -8.52 -0.83
N GLU A 695 -17.94 -9.52 -0.49
CA GLU A 695 -16.49 -9.48 -0.62
C GLU A 695 -16.00 -9.21 -2.05
N GLU A 696 -16.70 -9.72 -3.06
CA GLU A 696 -16.40 -9.47 -4.47
C GLU A 696 -16.69 -8.01 -4.86
N ALA A 697 -17.77 -7.42 -4.33
CA ALA A 697 -18.07 -6.00 -4.52
C ALA A 697 -16.99 -5.13 -3.87
N ALA A 698 -16.52 -5.48 -2.67
CA ALA A 698 -15.41 -4.80 -2.00
C ALA A 698 -14.11 -4.87 -2.83
N ASP A 699 -13.80 -6.04 -3.40
CA ASP A 699 -12.64 -6.20 -4.30
C ASP A 699 -12.76 -5.30 -5.53
N LEU A 700 -13.95 -5.17 -6.12
CA LEU A 700 -14.20 -4.29 -7.27
C LEU A 700 -14.12 -2.80 -6.91
N LEU A 701 -14.63 -2.41 -5.73
CA LEU A 701 -14.47 -1.04 -5.22
C LEU A 701 -13.00 -0.67 -5.10
N VAL A 702 -12.19 -1.56 -4.53
CA VAL A 702 -10.75 -1.34 -4.42
C VAL A 702 -10.09 -1.36 -5.81
N ALA A 703 -10.46 -2.28 -6.70
CA ALA A 703 -9.91 -2.34 -8.06
C ALA A 703 -10.12 -1.04 -8.84
N SER A 704 -11.24 -0.33 -8.62
CA SER A 704 -11.50 0.96 -9.25
C SER A 704 -10.46 2.02 -8.89
N LEU A 705 -9.90 1.99 -7.67
CA LEU A 705 -8.87 2.93 -7.22
C LEU A 705 -7.54 2.77 -7.96
N PHE A 706 -7.26 1.57 -8.46
CA PHE A 706 -6.04 1.27 -9.22
C PHE A 706 -6.23 1.46 -10.73
N LEU A 707 -7.42 1.14 -11.24
CA LEU A 707 -7.73 1.23 -12.67
C LEU A 707 -8.14 2.64 -13.11
N HIS A 708 -8.81 3.40 -12.22
CA HIS A 708 -9.30 4.75 -12.46
C HIS A 708 -8.89 5.69 -11.34
N PRO A 709 -7.59 5.90 -11.13
CA PRO A 709 -7.08 6.62 -9.95
C PRO A 709 -7.28 8.14 -10.02
N ALA A 710 -7.70 8.71 -11.15
CA ALA A 710 -7.85 10.17 -11.29
C ALA A 710 -8.81 10.75 -10.23
N PRO A 711 -8.48 11.89 -9.60
CA PRO A 711 -7.35 12.81 -9.89
C PRO A 711 -5.99 12.40 -9.29
N PHE A 712 -5.93 11.27 -8.61
CA PHE A 712 -4.71 10.76 -7.97
C PHE A 712 -3.90 9.85 -8.91
N THR A 713 -2.77 9.36 -8.42
CA THR A 713 -2.05 8.21 -9.00
C THR A 713 -2.53 6.91 -8.35
N PRO A 714 -2.33 5.73 -8.95
CA PRO A 714 -2.66 4.46 -8.26
C PRO A 714 -2.03 4.40 -6.87
N PRO A 715 -2.71 3.87 -5.85
CA PRO A 715 -2.15 3.74 -4.51
C PRO A 715 -0.85 2.93 -4.54
N SER A 716 0.19 3.41 -3.88
CA SER A 716 1.47 2.71 -3.73
C SER A 716 1.66 2.12 -2.33
N SER A 717 0.79 2.49 -1.40
CA SER A 717 0.80 2.03 -0.01
C SER A 717 -0.59 1.51 0.39
N PRO A 718 -0.65 0.41 1.18
CA PRO A 718 -1.92 -0.12 1.68
C PRO A 718 -2.74 0.90 2.47
N GLN A 719 -2.09 1.73 3.28
CA GLN A 719 -2.73 2.74 4.12
C GLN A 719 -3.40 3.80 3.25
N VAL A 720 -2.70 4.34 2.25
CA VAL A 720 -3.26 5.29 1.29
C VAL A 720 -4.41 4.65 0.50
N GLY A 721 -4.24 3.40 0.08
CA GLY A 721 -5.29 2.65 -0.61
C GLY A 721 -6.54 2.51 0.24
N PHE A 722 -6.39 2.19 1.52
CA PHE A 722 -7.50 2.06 2.46
C PHE A 722 -8.21 3.40 2.73
N LEU A 723 -7.47 4.48 2.96
CA LEU A 723 -8.05 5.82 3.11
C LEU A 723 -8.83 6.24 1.86
N ARG A 724 -8.31 5.97 0.66
CA ARG A 724 -9.00 6.22 -0.60
C ARG A 724 -10.24 5.34 -0.79
N PHE A 725 -10.23 4.11 -0.28
CA PHE A 725 -11.41 3.25 -0.26
C PHE A 725 -12.53 3.87 0.60
N LEU A 726 -12.20 4.33 1.81
CA LEU A 726 -13.16 5.03 2.67
C LEU A 726 -13.66 6.33 2.03
N HIS A 727 -12.76 7.09 1.41
CA HIS A 727 -13.10 8.31 0.68
C HIS A 727 -14.01 8.02 -0.52
N LEU A 728 -13.70 7.01 -1.33
CA LEU A 728 -14.56 6.58 -2.44
C LEU A 728 -15.95 6.22 -1.94
N LEU A 729 -16.04 5.38 -0.90
CA LEU A 729 -17.31 4.91 -0.37
C LEU A 729 -18.16 6.06 0.17
N SER A 730 -17.53 7.07 0.81
CA SER A 730 -18.20 8.21 1.44
C SER A 730 -18.57 9.35 0.48
N THR A 731 -17.82 9.56 -0.61
CA THR A 731 -17.97 10.73 -1.49
C THR A 731 -18.55 10.43 -2.87
N PHE A 732 -18.54 9.15 -3.30
CA PHE A 732 -19.06 8.78 -4.61
C PHE A 732 -20.58 8.99 -4.67
N ASP A 733 -21.04 9.59 -5.76
CA ASP A 733 -22.48 9.80 -5.99
C ASP A 733 -23.14 8.53 -6.52
N TRP A 734 -23.47 7.62 -5.61
CA TRP A 734 -24.10 6.32 -5.91
C TRP A 734 -25.49 6.44 -6.54
N LYS A 735 -26.14 7.58 -6.37
CA LYS A 735 -27.48 7.82 -6.92
C LYS A 735 -27.44 8.10 -8.40
N ASN A 736 -26.48 8.90 -8.85
CA ASN A 736 -26.48 9.46 -10.21
C ASN A 736 -25.38 8.88 -11.11
N ASN A 737 -24.43 8.11 -10.57
CA ASN A 737 -23.32 7.57 -11.34
C ASN A 737 -23.14 6.06 -11.15
N PRO A 738 -22.92 5.29 -12.23
CA PRO A 738 -22.48 3.92 -12.15
C PRO A 738 -20.97 3.88 -11.85
N LEU A 739 -20.52 2.97 -11.00
CA LEU A 739 -19.10 2.70 -10.83
C LEU A 739 -18.61 1.77 -11.93
N ILE A 740 -17.85 2.30 -12.86
CA ILE A 740 -17.30 1.52 -13.99
C ILE A 740 -15.92 0.99 -13.60
N VAL A 741 -15.79 -0.32 -13.50
CA VAL A 741 -14.52 -1.02 -13.25
C VAL A 741 -14.06 -1.67 -14.54
N ASN A 742 -13.22 -0.98 -15.30
CA ASN A 742 -12.78 -1.43 -16.63
C ASN A 742 -11.63 -2.45 -16.50
N LEU A 743 -11.97 -3.66 -16.09
CA LEU A 743 -11.03 -4.76 -15.96
C LEU A 743 -10.37 -5.10 -17.31
N ASN A 744 -9.03 -5.19 -17.30
CA ASN A 744 -8.22 -5.47 -18.50
C ASN A 744 -8.39 -4.46 -19.65
N GLY A 745 -8.93 -3.26 -19.39
CA GLY A 745 -9.10 -2.22 -20.41
C GLY A 745 -10.07 -2.58 -21.55
N LYS A 746 -10.99 -3.52 -21.33
CA LYS A 746 -11.87 -4.04 -22.40
C LYS A 746 -13.03 -3.12 -22.78
N LEU A 747 -13.40 -2.17 -21.91
CA LEU A 747 -14.46 -1.20 -22.20
C LEU A 747 -13.89 0.01 -22.94
N THR A 748 -14.39 0.28 -24.11
CA THR A 748 -14.05 1.48 -24.90
C THR A 748 -14.71 2.73 -24.30
N ALA A 749 -14.22 3.92 -24.65
CA ALA A 749 -14.80 5.19 -24.19
C ALA A 749 -16.27 5.37 -24.64
N VAL A 750 -16.61 4.87 -25.84
CA VAL A 750 -17.98 4.90 -26.36
C VAL A 750 -18.89 4.03 -25.50
N GLU A 751 -18.49 2.78 -25.23
CA GLU A 751 -19.26 1.87 -24.38
C GLU A 751 -19.45 2.40 -22.97
N GLN A 752 -18.44 3.08 -22.41
CA GLN A 752 -18.58 3.70 -21.09
C GLN A 752 -19.59 4.85 -21.08
N THR A 753 -19.69 5.59 -22.20
CA THR A 753 -20.70 6.64 -22.36
C THR A 753 -22.10 6.04 -22.52
N ASP A 754 -22.23 4.97 -23.32
CA ASP A 754 -23.49 4.25 -23.50
C ASP A 754 -23.99 3.66 -22.17
N ILE A 755 -23.11 3.07 -21.37
CA ILE A 755 -23.43 2.55 -20.03
C ILE A 755 -23.95 3.66 -19.11
N LYS A 756 -23.34 4.86 -19.15
CA LYS A 756 -23.83 6.00 -18.35
C LYS A 756 -25.21 6.47 -18.84
N ASN A 757 -25.45 6.51 -20.13
CA ASN A 757 -26.75 6.87 -20.70
C ASN A 757 -27.81 5.84 -20.34
N ASP A 758 -27.52 4.54 -20.49
CA ASP A 758 -28.41 3.44 -20.11
C ASP A 758 -28.75 3.48 -18.62
N PHE A 759 -27.75 3.78 -17.78
CA PHE A 759 -27.92 3.92 -16.35
C PHE A 759 -28.89 5.04 -15.98
N VAL A 760 -28.74 6.22 -16.58
CA VAL A 760 -29.65 7.35 -16.36
C VAL A 760 -31.07 7.01 -16.81
N ALA A 761 -31.21 6.36 -17.95
CA ALA A 761 -32.52 5.99 -18.52
C ALA A 761 -33.25 4.94 -17.67
N SER A 762 -32.53 4.04 -17.00
CA SER A 762 -33.11 2.89 -16.30
C SER A 762 -32.94 2.96 -14.77
N ARG A 763 -32.57 4.12 -14.23
CA ARG A 763 -32.11 4.26 -12.82
C ARG A 763 -33.06 3.68 -11.78
N GLU A 764 -34.34 3.82 -11.96
CA GLU A 764 -35.37 3.36 -11.00
C GLU A 764 -35.42 1.84 -10.86
N SER A 765 -35.06 1.11 -11.91
CA SER A 765 -35.04 -0.37 -11.94
C SER A 765 -33.70 -0.98 -11.54
N LEU A 766 -32.66 -0.15 -11.36
CA LEU A 766 -31.29 -0.62 -11.10
C LEU A 766 -30.99 -0.65 -9.59
N PRO A 767 -30.02 -1.50 -9.16
CA PRO A 767 -29.57 -1.56 -7.77
C PRO A 767 -29.06 -0.23 -7.22
N THR A 768 -29.16 -0.04 -5.92
CA THR A 768 -28.70 1.17 -5.23
C THR A 768 -27.21 1.45 -5.47
N MET A 769 -26.38 0.43 -5.33
CA MET A 769 -24.97 0.43 -5.72
C MET A 769 -24.85 -0.29 -7.05
N PHE A 770 -24.48 0.42 -8.11
CA PHE A 770 -24.38 -0.15 -9.44
C PHE A 770 -22.92 -0.20 -9.90
N ILE A 771 -22.37 -1.43 -9.95
CA ILE A 771 -20.99 -1.69 -10.35
C ILE A 771 -20.99 -2.38 -11.71
N VAL A 772 -20.27 -1.79 -12.65
CA VAL A 772 -20.16 -2.28 -14.03
C VAL A 772 -18.79 -2.88 -14.27
N THR A 773 -18.77 -4.06 -14.87
CA THR A 773 -17.55 -4.70 -15.35
C THR A 773 -17.68 -5.05 -16.84
N PRO A 774 -16.59 -5.37 -17.57
CA PRO A 774 -16.68 -5.74 -18.99
C PRO A 774 -17.63 -6.91 -19.29
N ASN A 775 -17.78 -7.83 -18.33
CA ASN A 775 -18.65 -9.01 -18.49
C ASN A 775 -20.07 -8.79 -17.93
N ASP A 776 -20.29 -7.69 -17.20
CA ASP A 776 -21.58 -7.35 -16.62
C ASP A 776 -21.83 -5.85 -16.76
N LYS A 777 -22.51 -5.49 -17.86
CA LYS A 777 -22.79 -4.09 -18.23
C LYS A 777 -24.17 -3.61 -17.78
N LYS A 778 -25.10 -4.53 -17.46
CA LYS A 778 -26.53 -4.21 -17.31
C LYS A 778 -27.16 -4.63 -15.99
N VAL A 779 -26.63 -5.65 -15.33
CA VAL A 779 -27.32 -6.31 -14.21
C VAL A 779 -26.70 -5.96 -12.84
N SER A 780 -25.41 -5.66 -12.80
CA SER A 780 -24.62 -5.51 -11.55
C SER A 780 -24.73 -6.76 -10.67
N VAL A 781 -24.32 -7.89 -11.21
CA VAL A 781 -24.43 -9.23 -10.60
C VAL A 781 -23.94 -9.27 -9.14
N TRP A 782 -22.93 -8.48 -8.83
CA TRP A 782 -22.31 -8.46 -7.51
C TRP A 782 -23.09 -7.65 -6.46
N THR A 783 -23.97 -6.72 -6.91
CA THR A 783 -24.70 -5.79 -6.04
C THR A 783 -26.20 -5.75 -6.34
N LYS A 784 -26.72 -6.73 -7.11
CA LYS A 784 -28.12 -6.79 -7.53
C LYS A 784 -29.10 -6.85 -6.36
N GLU A 785 -28.80 -7.61 -5.33
CA GLU A 785 -29.68 -7.87 -4.20
C GLU A 785 -29.39 -6.99 -2.99
N ALA A 786 -28.13 -6.55 -2.84
CA ALA A 786 -27.63 -5.78 -1.70
C ALA A 786 -26.48 -4.87 -2.16
N PRO A 787 -26.22 -3.72 -1.52
CA PRO A 787 -26.90 -3.21 -0.33
C PRO A 787 -28.25 -2.54 -0.61
N SER A 788 -29.14 -2.54 0.39
CA SER A 788 -30.33 -1.67 0.38
C SER A 788 -29.93 -0.19 0.49
N VAL A 789 -30.87 0.73 0.21
CA VAL A 789 -30.63 2.18 0.34
C VAL A 789 -30.15 2.55 1.74
N GLN A 790 -30.78 1.99 2.76
CA GLN A 790 -30.48 2.24 4.17
C GLN A 790 -29.09 1.72 4.54
N MET A 791 -28.74 0.51 4.08
CA MET A 791 -27.43 -0.07 4.36
C MET A 791 -26.31 0.66 3.62
N LEU A 792 -26.56 1.12 2.39
CA LEU A 792 -25.60 1.96 1.69
C LEU A 792 -25.38 3.30 2.37
N GLN A 793 -26.45 3.97 2.80
CA GLN A 793 -26.34 5.22 3.56
C GLN A 793 -25.56 5.03 4.87
N ARG A 794 -25.83 3.93 5.58
CA ARG A 794 -25.06 3.56 6.77
C ARG A 794 -23.58 3.36 6.44
N ALA A 795 -23.27 2.64 5.37
CA ALA A 795 -21.90 2.43 4.93
C ALA A 795 -21.17 3.75 4.59
N VAL A 796 -21.85 4.67 3.89
CA VAL A 796 -21.37 6.02 3.59
C VAL A 796 -21.05 6.81 4.86
N MET A 797 -21.97 6.82 5.84
CA MET A 797 -21.77 7.54 7.09
C MET A 797 -20.62 6.96 7.93
N LEU A 798 -20.54 5.63 8.05
CA LEU A 798 -19.46 4.96 8.79
C LEU A 798 -18.11 5.14 8.10
N ALA A 799 -18.08 5.14 6.76
CA ALA A 799 -16.86 5.41 6.01
C ALA A 799 -16.37 6.86 6.18
N ALA A 800 -17.28 7.83 6.13
CA ALA A 800 -16.95 9.24 6.35
C ALA A 800 -16.40 9.47 7.76
N GLU A 801 -17.04 8.90 8.78
CA GLU A 801 -16.59 9.04 10.17
C GLU A 801 -15.27 8.31 10.43
N SER A 802 -15.11 7.09 9.90
CA SER A 802 -13.84 6.36 10.00
C SER A 802 -12.70 7.11 9.31
N LEU A 803 -12.95 7.71 8.15
CA LEU A 803 -11.98 8.53 7.44
C LEU A 803 -11.59 9.76 8.29
N ARG A 804 -12.57 10.50 8.81
CA ARG A 804 -12.36 11.67 9.67
C ARG A 804 -11.53 11.33 10.92
N VAL A 805 -11.85 10.21 11.58
CA VAL A 805 -11.13 9.74 12.75
C VAL A 805 -9.69 9.37 12.41
N LEU A 806 -9.48 8.65 11.31
CA LEU A 806 -8.15 8.26 10.87
C LEU A 806 -7.31 9.48 10.46
N GLU A 807 -7.86 10.42 9.70
CA GLU A 807 -7.19 11.66 9.32
C GLU A 807 -6.80 12.48 10.54
N THR A 808 -7.74 12.72 11.48
CA THR A 808 -7.47 13.45 12.71
C THR A 808 -6.35 12.81 13.52
N ARG A 809 -6.29 11.47 13.57
CA ARG A 809 -5.27 10.74 14.31
C ARG A 809 -3.91 10.73 13.60
N LEU A 810 -3.91 10.69 12.29
CA LEU A 810 -2.69 10.84 11.49
C LEU A 810 -2.11 12.25 11.63
N ASP A 811 -2.96 13.26 11.72
CA ASP A 811 -2.55 14.66 11.85
C ASP A 811 -2.04 15.00 13.26
N SER A 812 -2.55 14.36 14.30
CA SER A 812 -2.17 14.67 15.70
C SER A 812 -0.75 14.23 16.06
N GLY A 813 -0.12 13.35 15.27
CA GLY A 813 1.24 12.86 15.50
C GLY A 813 1.45 12.03 16.78
N GLU A 814 0.42 11.86 17.61
CA GLU A 814 0.45 11.02 18.81
C GLU A 814 0.21 9.56 18.45
N LYS A 815 0.76 8.64 19.26
CA LYS A 815 0.49 7.20 19.16
C LYS A 815 -0.96 6.91 19.56
N GLN A 816 -1.88 7.14 18.65
CA GLN A 816 -3.29 6.84 18.88
C GLN A 816 -3.66 5.47 18.31
N ASP A 817 -4.61 4.81 18.96
CA ASP A 817 -5.10 3.49 18.54
C ASP A 817 -5.93 3.58 17.25
N MET A 818 -5.33 3.24 16.11
CA MET A 818 -6.00 3.23 14.80
C MET A 818 -7.10 2.15 14.72
N ARG A 819 -7.10 1.15 15.59
CA ARG A 819 -8.11 0.09 15.64
C ARG A 819 -9.49 0.59 15.96
N VAL A 820 -9.63 1.81 16.50
CA VAL A 820 -10.93 2.44 16.75
C VAL A 820 -11.79 2.51 15.48
N ALA A 821 -11.21 2.72 14.31
CA ALA A 821 -11.94 2.70 13.04
C ALA A 821 -12.55 1.32 12.71
N PHE A 822 -12.08 0.26 13.36
CA PHE A 822 -12.56 -1.12 13.20
C PHE A 822 -13.47 -1.58 14.37
N ARG A 823 -13.86 -0.69 15.28
CA ARG A 823 -14.81 -1.00 16.35
C ARG A 823 -16.17 -0.46 15.98
N PRO A 824 -17.21 -1.33 15.88
CA PRO A 824 -18.53 -0.86 15.51
C PRO A 824 -19.17 -0.08 16.66
N PRO A 825 -20.01 0.95 16.37
CA PRO A 825 -20.82 1.60 17.38
C PRO A 825 -21.94 0.64 17.80
N LEU A 826 -21.90 0.14 19.05
CA LEU A 826 -22.88 -0.84 19.56
C LEU A 826 -24.10 -0.18 20.25
N GLU A 827 -24.09 1.15 20.44
CA GLU A 827 -25.10 1.89 21.20
C GLU A 827 -26.47 1.94 20.50
N ALA A 828 -26.47 1.79 19.16
CA ALA A 828 -27.68 1.85 18.35
C ALA A 828 -28.50 0.54 18.34
N TYR A 829 -27.95 -0.56 18.88
CA TYR A 829 -28.60 -1.87 18.82
C TYR A 829 -29.42 -2.16 20.06
N ASP A 830 -30.55 -2.84 19.88
CA ASP A 830 -31.52 -3.13 20.92
C ASP A 830 -31.10 -4.25 21.86
N VAL A 831 -30.47 -5.29 21.30
CA VAL A 831 -29.99 -6.46 22.03
C VAL A 831 -28.58 -6.85 21.57
N LEU A 832 -27.72 -7.15 22.53
CA LEU A 832 -26.40 -7.74 22.25
C LEU A 832 -26.33 -9.16 22.78
N ILE A 833 -26.05 -10.11 21.89
CA ILE A 833 -25.84 -11.51 22.22
C ILE A 833 -24.34 -11.72 22.37
N HIS A 834 -23.87 -11.89 23.60
CA HIS A 834 -22.47 -12.17 23.88
C HIS A 834 -22.19 -13.67 23.76
N LEU A 835 -21.22 -14.04 22.92
CA LEU A 835 -20.84 -15.41 22.67
C LEU A 835 -19.78 -15.91 23.66
N ASP A 836 -19.72 -17.22 23.88
CA ASP A 836 -18.62 -17.84 24.60
C ASP A 836 -17.38 -17.88 23.70
N SER A 837 -16.35 -17.18 24.14
CA SER A 837 -15.08 -17.08 23.42
C SER A 837 -14.42 -18.44 23.12
N LYS A 838 -14.71 -19.48 23.88
CA LYS A 838 -14.18 -20.83 23.64
C LYS A 838 -14.81 -21.50 22.41
N GLN A 839 -16.01 -21.06 22.04
CA GLN A 839 -16.78 -21.64 20.94
C GLN A 839 -16.68 -20.84 19.63
N VAL A 840 -15.95 -19.72 19.63
CA VAL A 840 -15.70 -18.92 18.43
C VAL A 840 -14.43 -19.41 17.74
N PRO A 841 -14.52 -20.06 16.55
CA PRO A 841 -13.37 -20.70 15.90
C PRO A 841 -12.25 -19.72 15.51
N LEU A 842 -12.63 -18.49 15.16
CA LEU A 842 -11.72 -17.46 14.66
C LEU A 842 -11.41 -16.37 15.71
N LEU A 843 -11.60 -16.64 16.99
CA LEU A 843 -11.41 -15.66 18.07
C LEU A 843 -10.04 -14.97 18.05
N ALA A 844 -8.98 -15.70 17.71
CA ALA A 844 -7.62 -15.13 17.62
C ALA A 844 -7.48 -14.05 16.52
N LYS A 845 -8.44 -14.00 15.60
CA LYS A 845 -8.50 -13.04 14.48
C LYS A 845 -9.40 -11.83 14.76
N ALA A 846 -9.97 -11.73 15.98
CA ALA A 846 -10.74 -10.56 16.40
C ALA A 846 -9.90 -9.27 16.37
N VAL A 847 -10.55 -8.11 16.24
CA VAL A 847 -9.88 -6.79 16.28
C VAL A 847 -9.13 -6.59 17.61
N ASP A 848 -9.76 -6.99 18.71
CA ASP A 848 -9.19 -6.97 20.05
C ASP A 848 -9.19 -8.41 20.65
N PRO A 849 -8.25 -9.27 20.27
CA PRO A 849 -8.22 -10.63 20.76
C PRO A 849 -7.89 -10.65 22.26
N PRO A 850 -8.54 -11.53 23.05
CA PRO A 850 -8.22 -11.66 24.47
C PRO A 850 -6.73 -12.05 24.69
N VAL A 851 -6.09 -11.43 25.66
CA VAL A 851 -4.64 -11.58 25.95
C VAL A 851 -4.20 -13.07 26.09
N ASN A 852 -5.08 -13.93 26.56
CA ASN A 852 -4.80 -15.35 26.78
C ASN A 852 -4.93 -16.23 25.52
N THR A 853 -5.36 -15.70 24.38
CA THR A 853 -5.51 -16.47 23.16
C THR A 853 -4.18 -16.82 22.49
N PHE A 854 -3.16 -15.96 22.68
CA PHE A 854 -1.82 -16.16 22.13
C PHE A 854 -1.02 -17.30 22.81
N GLN A 855 -1.40 -17.71 24.02
CA GLN A 855 -0.67 -18.77 24.76
C GLN A 855 -1.15 -20.19 24.47
N ARG A 856 -2.23 -20.38 23.74
CA ARG A 856 -2.89 -21.69 23.59
C ARG A 856 -2.58 -22.49 22.33
N GLY A 857 -1.74 -22.07 21.43
CA GLY A 857 -1.64 -22.76 20.14
C GLY A 857 -0.31 -22.78 19.41
N THR A 858 0.75 -22.24 19.98
CA THR A 858 2.00 -22.11 19.21
C THR A 858 3.16 -22.85 19.87
N HIS A 859 3.24 -24.15 19.64
CA HIS A 859 4.55 -24.81 19.57
C HIS A 859 4.94 -24.90 18.09
N GLY A 860 5.92 -24.06 17.68
CA GLY A 860 6.53 -24.16 16.37
C GLY A 860 5.74 -23.61 15.18
N GLY A 861 4.96 -22.52 15.33
CA GLY A 861 4.47 -21.71 14.20
C GLY A 861 3.39 -22.32 13.30
N GLN A 862 2.86 -23.50 13.63
CA GLN A 862 1.75 -24.10 12.89
C GLN A 862 0.61 -24.49 13.84
N PRO A 863 -0.66 -24.27 13.44
CA PRO A 863 -1.77 -24.70 14.25
C PRO A 863 -1.82 -26.23 14.30
N TYR A 864 -1.45 -26.79 15.44
CA TYR A 864 -1.73 -28.20 15.72
C TYR A 864 -3.21 -28.32 16.10
N ALA A 865 -3.83 -29.41 15.65
CA ALA A 865 -5.08 -29.86 16.22
C ALA A 865 -4.83 -30.29 17.68
N SER A 866 -4.68 -29.32 18.59
CA SER A 866 -4.41 -29.56 20.00
C SER A 866 -5.71 -29.91 20.71
N GLY A 867 -5.70 -30.97 21.47
CA GLY A 867 -6.78 -31.31 22.37
C GLY A 867 -7.63 -32.54 21.98
N GLY A 868 -7.27 -33.27 20.94
CA GLY A 868 -7.94 -34.55 20.60
C GLY A 868 -9.20 -34.41 19.74
N ALA A 869 -9.53 -33.19 19.25
CA ALA A 869 -10.60 -33.00 18.27
C ALA A 869 -10.00 -32.91 16.86
N LEU A 870 -10.60 -33.63 15.91
CA LEU A 870 -10.25 -33.52 14.49
C LEU A 870 -10.64 -32.12 13.98
N PRO A 871 -9.82 -31.50 13.13
CA PRO A 871 -10.23 -30.28 12.47
C PRO A 871 -11.45 -30.54 11.57
N VAL A 872 -12.38 -29.59 11.54
CA VAL A 872 -13.61 -29.71 10.78
C VAL A 872 -13.60 -28.73 9.61
N ILE A 873 -13.95 -29.25 8.42
CA ILE A 873 -13.98 -28.47 7.20
C ILE A 873 -15.28 -27.66 7.16
N ASP A 874 -15.16 -26.35 6.96
CA ASP A 874 -16.28 -25.41 6.74
C ASP A 874 -17.34 -25.42 7.86
N TYR A 875 -16.92 -25.64 9.08
CA TYR A 875 -17.79 -25.69 10.25
C TYR A 875 -17.58 -24.48 11.15
N ASP A 876 -18.62 -23.63 11.25
CA ASP A 876 -18.66 -22.50 12.16
C ASP A 876 -19.99 -22.51 12.93
N PRO A 877 -19.97 -22.79 14.24
CA PRO A 877 -21.19 -22.85 15.05
C PRO A 877 -21.91 -21.48 15.12
N VAL A 878 -21.18 -20.36 15.00
CA VAL A 878 -21.81 -19.03 15.03
C VAL A 878 -22.59 -18.76 13.74
N ARG A 879 -22.07 -19.18 12.59
CA ARG A 879 -22.78 -19.06 11.30
C ARG A 879 -24.04 -19.91 11.27
N LEU A 880 -24.01 -21.13 11.84
CA LEU A 880 -25.18 -21.97 11.97
C LEU A 880 -26.22 -21.32 12.87
N TYR A 881 -25.81 -20.84 14.04
CA TYR A 881 -26.69 -20.13 14.97
C TYR A 881 -27.34 -18.89 14.34
N LEU A 882 -26.57 -18.09 13.61
CA LEU A 882 -27.09 -16.94 12.87
C LEU A 882 -28.12 -17.34 11.79
N SER A 883 -27.88 -18.44 11.08
CA SER A 883 -28.86 -18.95 10.10
C SER A 883 -30.18 -19.31 10.78
N GLU A 884 -30.13 -20.06 11.90
CA GLU A 884 -31.33 -20.44 12.66
C GLU A 884 -32.05 -19.22 13.24
N LEU A 885 -31.33 -18.22 13.74
CA LEU A 885 -31.93 -16.96 14.22
C LEU A 885 -32.64 -16.20 13.10
N ARG A 886 -32.05 -16.15 11.91
CA ARG A 886 -32.65 -15.49 10.76
C ARG A 886 -33.87 -16.22 10.22
N ASP A 887 -33.82 -17.55 10.18
CA ASP A 887 -34.93 -18.37 9.74
C ASP A 887 -36.12 -18.26 10.71
N ALA A 888 -35.87 -18.18 12.02
CA ALA A 888 -36.90 -18.11 13.04
C ALA A 888 -37.46 -16.68 13.28
N PHE A 889 -36.57 -15.67 13.26
CA PHE A 889 -36.91 -14.29 13.71
C PHE A 889 -36.59 -13.20 12.67
N GLY A 890 -36.17 -13.56 11.43
CA GLY A 890 -35.85 -12.62 10.39
C GLY A 890 -37.00 -11.68 10.00
N ASP A 891 -38.25 -12.03 10.27
CA ASP A 891 -39.41 -11.15 10.09
C ASP A 891 -39.47 -10.04 11.15
N LEU A 892 -38.89 -10.26 12.33
CA LEU A 892 -38.98 -9.36 13.49
C LEU A 892 -37.71 -8.54 13.72
N ALA A 893 -36.53 -9.13 13.44
CA ALA A 893 -35.24 -8.53 13.75
C ALA A 893 -34.21 -8.67 12.64
N LEU A 894 -33.20 -7.80 12.68
CA LEU A 894 -31.97 -7.89 11.88
C LEU A 894 -30.82 -8.33 12.80
N PHE A 895 -29.98 -9.23 12.32
CA PHE A 895 -28.84 -9.79 13.05
C PHE A 895 -27.55 -9.43 12.36
N PHE A 896 -26.63 -8.84 13.11
CA PHE A 896 -25.34 -8.34 12.62
C PHE A 896 -24.19 -9.02 13.35
N TYR A 897 -23.18 -9.46 12.60
CA TYR A 897 -22.04 -10.19 13.16
C TYR A 897 -20.77 -9.93 12.37
N ASP A 898 -19.61 -9.90 13.05
CA ASP A 898 -18.30 -9.89 12.43
C ASP A 898 -17.79 -11.34 12.26
N PRO A 899 -17.74 -11.89 11.02
CA PRO A 899 -17.35 -13.27 10.77
C PRO A 899 -15.87 -13.55 11.09
N TYR A 900 -15.05 -12.55 11.31
CA TYR A 900 -13.63 -12.69 11.63
C TYR A 900 -13.37 -12.65 13.15
N GLY A 901 -14.06 -13.46 13.88
CA GLY A 901 -13.82 -13.67 15.31
C GLY A 901 -14.57 -12.72 16.23
N GLY A 902 -15.66 -12.11 15.76
CA GLY A 902 -16.57 -11.34 16.59
C GLY A 902 -17.11 -12.16 17.77
N THR A 903 -17.23 -11.53 18.93
CA THR A 903 -17.75 -12.17 20.15
C THR A 903 -19.15 -11.68 20.51
N VAL A 904 -19.72 -10.83 19.65
CA VAL A 904 -21.04 -10.21 19.88
C VAL A 904 -21.84 -10.28 18.59
N ILE A 905 -23.08 -10.74 18.68
CA ILE A 905 -24.11 -10.58 17.66
C ILE A 905 -24.99 -9.41 18.09
N ALA A 906 -25.11 -8.41 17.24
CA ALA A 906 -25.93 -7.24 17.48
C ALA A 906 -27.32 -7.43 16.83
N VAL A 907 -28.37 -7.14 17.57
CA VAL A 907 -29.74 -7.34 17.14
C VAL A 907 -30.47 -5.99 17.10
N LEU A 908 -31.16 -5.73 16.02
CA LEU A 908 -31.98 -4.53 15.83
C LEU A 908 -33.37 -4.97 15.43
N TRP A 909 -34.37 -4.54 16.19
CA TRP A 909 -35.76 -4.80 15.85
C TRP A 909 -36.20 -4.00 14.63
N LYS A 910 -36.95 -4.65 13.73
CA LYS A 910 -37.53 -3.95 12.58
C LYS A 910 -38.57 -2.95 13.02
N PRO A 911 -38.69 -1.78 12.38
CA PRO A 911 -39.64 -0.74 12.79
C PRO A 911 -41.09 -1.25 12.96
N ASN A 912 -41.53 -2.12 12.05
CA ASN A 912 -42.90 -2.64 12.02
C ASN A 912 -43.08 -3.97 12.79
N ALA A 913 -42.07 -4.40 13.55
CA ALA A 913 -42.10 -5.67 14.28
C ALA A 913 -43.18 -5.65 15.37
N PHE A 914 -43.36 -4.49 16.01
CA PHE A 914 -44.28 -4.32 17.16
C PHE A 914 -45.67 -3.84 16.77
N GLU A 915 -45.94 -3.65 15.48
CA GLU A 915 -47.31 -3.37 15.01
C GLU A 915 -48.24 -4.55 15.32
N PRO A 916 -49.44 -4.31 15.89
CA PRO A 916 -50.37 -5.36 16.16
C PRO A 916 -50.79 -6.03 14.85
N LYS A 917 -50.63 -7.37 14.77
CA LYS A 917 -51.04 -8.15 13.61
C LYS A 917 -52.16 -9.09 13.96
N PRO A 918 -53.08 -9.42 13.02
CA PRO A 918 -54.16 -10.35 13.27
C PRO A 918 -53.62 -11.71 13.77
N PHE A 919 -54.34 -12.31 14.68
CA PHE A 919 -53.95 -13.58 15.27
C PHE A 919 -53.85 -14.71 14.25
N LYS A 920 -52.66 -15.37 14.21
CA LYS A 920 -52.44 -16.62 13.44
C LYS A 920 -51.89 -17.69 14.36
N THR A 921 -52.49 -18.87 14.37
CA THR A 921 -52.13 -19.98 15.25
C THR A 921 -50.73 -20.52 15.04
N SER A 922 -50.15 -20.33 13.86
CA SER A 922 -48.81 -20.81 13.51
C SER A 922 -47.63 -20.06 14.15
N LEU A 923 -47.88 -18.96 14.89
CA LEU A 923 -46.86 -18.08 15.46
C LEU A 923 -46.94 -17.93 16.98
N MET A 924 -47.50 -18.94 17.68
CA MET A 924 -47.87 -18.82 19.09
C MET A 924 -46.72 -18.56 20.06
N ASN A 925 -45.54 -19.13 19.82
CA ASN A 925 -44.42 -19.01 20.79
C ASN A 925 -43.73 -17.63 20.78
N ALA A 926 -43.61 -17.03 19.62
CA ALA A 926 -42.92 -15.73 19.49
C ALA A 926 -43.83 -14.52 19.63
N ARG A 927 -45.16 -14.73 19.83
CA ARG A 927 -46.18 -13.65 19.87
C ARG A 927 -47.09 -13.77 21.05
N ARG A 928 -47.38 -12.64 21.66
CA ARG A 928 -48.32 -12.45 22.78
C ARG A 928 -49.66 -11.94 22.26
N VAL A 929 -50.76 -12.56 22.71
CA VAL A 929 -52.08 -12.13 22.31
C VAL A 929 -52.46 -10.89 23.14
N LYS A 930 -52.92 -9.82 22.47
CA LYS A 930 -53.45 -8.63 23.06
C LYS A 930 -54.92 -8.50 22.61
N VAL A 931 -55.83 -8.50 23.55
CA VAL A 931 -57.26 -8.34 23.25
C VAL A 931 -57.65 -6.92 23.55
N ASN A 932 -57.94 -6.14 22.49
CA ASN A 932 -58.50 -4.81 22.60
C ASN A 932 -59.86 -4.83 21.86
N ASP A 933 -60.96 -4.45 22.57
CA ASP A 933 -62.28 -4.28 21.99
C ASP A 933 -62.76 -5.41 21.04
N ASP A 934 -62.81 -6.65 21.52
CA ASP A 934 -63.22 -7.86 20.80
C ASP A 934 -62.36 -8.32 19.61
N VAL A 935 -61.29 -7.62 19.31
CA VAL A 935 -60.36 -8.08 18.24
C VAL A 935 -59.09 -8.63 18.86
N ALA A 936 -58.82 -9.95 18.65
CA ALA A 936 -57.56 -10.57 19.06
C ALA A 936 -56.44 -10.20 18.12
N THR A 937 -55.50 -9.38 18.60
CA THR A 937 -54.26 -9.05 17.88
C THR A 937 -53.04 -9.67 18.56
N THR A 938 -51.96 -9.83 17.84
CA THR A 938 -50.71 -10.39 18.36
C THR A 938 -49.58 -9.37 18.25
N VAL A 939 -48.78 -9.25 19.32
CA VAL A 939 -47.55 -8.47 19.39
C VAL A 939 -46.39 -9.41 19.72
N PRO A 940 -45.12 -9.06 19.35
CA PRO A 940 -43.94 -9.87 19.71
C PRO A 940 -43.85 -10.07 21.24
N ASN A 941 -43.55 -11.30 21.65
CA ASN A 941 -43.24 -11.61 23.05
C ASN A 941 -41.70 -11.59 23.22
N VAL A 942 -41.16 -10.42 23.54
CA VAL A 942 -39.70 -10.21 23.63
C VAL A 942 -39.07 -11.14 24.66
N GLU A 943 -39.69 -11.41 25.80
CA GLU A 943 -39.14 -12.33 26.82
C GLU A 943 -39.01 -13.75 26.29
N ALA A 944 -40.03 -14.26 25.62
CA ALA A 944 -39.98 -15.58 25.01
C ALA A 944 -38.94 -15.63 23.87
N ILE A 945 -38.86 -14.60 23.03
CA ILE A 945 -37.86 -14.52 21.95
C ILE A 945 -36.43 -14.52 22.52
N LEU A 946 -36.19 -13.79 23.61
CA LEU A 946 -34.89 -13.80 24.29
C LEU A 946 -34.55 -15.15 24.94
N GLN A 947 -35.53 -15.86 25.42
CA GLN A 947 -35.39 -17.25 25.90
C GLN A 947 -35.05 -18.16 24.72
N ASP A 948 -35.72 -18.03 23.59
CA ASP A 948 -35.42 -18.79 22.37
C ASP A 948 -33.99 -18.52 21.86
N PHE A 949 -33.51 -17.27 21.94
CA PHE A 949 -32.10 -16.96 21.61
C PHE A 949 -31.11 -17.73 22.49
N ARG A 950 -31.42 -17.95 23.76
CA ARG A 950 -30.59 -18.77 24.66
C ARG A 950 -30.72 -20.25 24.38
N ILE A 951 -31.92 -20.75 24.09
CA ILE A 951 -32.18 -22.17 23.84
C ILE A 951 -31.51 -22.60 22.53
N ILE A 952 -31.72 -21.87 21.44
CA ILE A 952 -31.10 -22.14 20.14
C ILE A 952 -29.55 -22.03 20.24
N GLY A 953 -29.07 -21.05 21.02
CA GLY A 953 -27.65 -20.84 21.24
C GLY A 953 -27.07 -21.54 22.47
N GLU A 954 -27.68 -22.63 22.96
CA GLU A 954 -27.19 -23.38 24.12
C GLU A 954 -25.74 -23.84 23.91
N GLY A 955 -24.87 -23.52 24.88
CA GLY A 955 -23.43 -23.77 24.79
C GLY A 955 -22.61 -22.71 24.01
N LEU A 956 -23.24 -21.89 23.18
CA LEU A 956 -22.60 -20.81 22.41
C LEU A 956 -22.87 -19.42 23.02
N VAL A 957 -24.09 -19.18 23.52
CA VAL A 957 -24.47 -17.88 24.10
C VAL A 957 -24.05 -17.81 25.56
N LYS A 958 -23.23 -16.82 25.90
CA LYS A 958 -22.77 -16.55 27.26
C LYS A 958 -23.75 -15.69 28.05
N ARG A 959 -24.20 -14.59 27.47
CA ARG A 959 -25.18 -13.67 28.07
C ARG A 959 -25.88 -12.85 26.99
N LEU A 960 -27.07 -12.32 27.37
CA LEU A 960 -27.82 -11.35 26.59
C LEU A 960 -27.80 -10.02 27.33
N GLU A 961 -27.59 -8.93 26.59
CA GLU A 961 -27.59 -7.58 27.10
C GLU A 961 -28.67 -6.79 26.35
N LEU A 962 -29.67 -6.33 27.10
CA LEU A 962 -30.74 -5.47 26.61
C LEU A 962 -30.28 -4.02 26.76
N ARG A 963 -30.38 -3.23 25.72
CA ARG A 963 -29.94 -1.83 25.71
C ARG A 963 -31.09 -0.83 25.61
N THR A 964 -32.25 -1.24 25.19
CA THR A 964 -33.42 -0.36 25.09
C THR A 964 -34.53 -0.83 26.00
N GLU A 965 -34.89 0.01 26.96
CA GLU A 965 -36.07 -0.23 27.85
C GLU A 965 -37.41 -0.02 27.13
N LYS A 966 -37.40 0.43 25.87
CA LYS A 966 -38.60 0.78 25.09
C LYS A 966 -39.54 -0.40 24.78
N TRP A 967 -39.10 -1.63 25.05
CA TRP A 967 -39.79 -2.82 24.64
C TRP A 967 -40.38 -3.65 25.81
N VAL A 968 -40.25 -3.11 27.03
CA VAL A 968 -40.95 -3.69 28.22
C VAL A 968 -42.32 -3.05 28.28
N VAL A 969 -43.30 -3.70 27.65
CA VAL A 969 -44.73 -3.37 27.78
C VAL A 969 -45.45 -4.50 28.45
#